data_3b307f6f0229719977e8805e75c5bfcf
#
_entry.id   3b307f6f0229719977e8805e75c5bfcf
#
_cell.length_a   1.000
_cell.length_b   1.000
_cell.length_c   1.000
_cell.angle_alpha   90.00
_cell.angle_beta   90.00
_cell.angle_gamma   90.00
#
_symmetry.space_group_name_H-M   'P 1'
#
loop_
_entity.id
_entity.type
_entity.pdbx_description
1 polymer ?
#
loop_
_entity_poly.entity_id
_entity_poly.type
_entity_poly.pdbx_seq_one_letter_code
_entity_poly.pdbx_strand_id
1 'polypeptide(L)'
;MTLFVLDAPVNDDHPPESRRWSGSPRYLGAGSLYLILSVGLWWHVWSTSPSQVMTCDCTDAGRSLWYLEWSAFALSHGHQLLFSTWMFHPAGFNLLNDTSVPALGVVMSPVTLLFGPVTAINVASTLIPALTALSMFWLLQRWVRWAPAAFVGGLVYGFSATVIVQLAFGWLNLACLALLPLIVGCLDELFVRQRARPVRVGVALALLTTVEFFISTEMILIISISGAVTVIVLLGYALGHDSGEIRRRVRHALIGIGTAAMLTLLLLTYPLWLFFAGPAHLGGMLWSTNVPGNLGNAAGNFWSHLARWGPLNGQQLAQGTRVLGGYQGPAFPSPSYLGPGMLVVLAVGTLVWRSDRRLWVFGAIGVITAAVSLRATAGAWGPWAVVDHLPLLDNVVQSRFAAVFVLCAAVMVAVIIDRSRASALGWFSRPSGIRGGSAAPQRASNAARWGAGAAALVVTLAALGPVAAALSPNLPLTVQPVTVPHWFESTATHLSPGQVLATYPFATADSQASIPWQAIPGLHYKMAGGGGPTGTVARAGANRDGFNVLNMASVPLGPAPAPTEANLEAVREALGHWGVTMVVVPGDTGLAVFQRGRGAAYGVAFFTAVFGSAPVRQAGAWIWPDVASAPPPAHIAASSFKACSERSQAGATTISAASRCVLAASADAAGRTGLRG
;
A
#
# COMPACT_ATOMS: atom_id res chain seq x y z
N MET A 1 -39.75 -7.22 -18.42
CA MET A 1 -39.76 -5.80 -17.98
C MET A 1 -39.60 -5.67 -16.48
N THR A 2 -38.45 -5.94 -15.89
CA THR A 2 -38.13 -5.60 -14.48
C THR A 2 -36.83 -6.22 -14.05
N LEU A 3 -35.83 -6.19 -14.93
CA LEU A 3 -34.55 -6.86 -14.63
C LEU A 3 -33.62 -6.03 -13.73
N PHE A 4 -33.80 -4.72 -13.71
CA PHE A 4 -33.00 -3.77 -12.93
C PHE A 4 -33.83 -2.67 -12.28
N VAL A 5 -35.15 -2.67 -12.42
CA VAL A 5 -35.99 -1.97 -11.48
C VAL A 5 -35.99 -2.83 -10.23
N LEU A 6 -35.04 -2.52 -9.36
CA LEU A 6 -35.08 -2.94 -7.97
C LEU A 6 -36.49 -2.55 -7.50
N ASP A 7 -37.39 -3.56 -7.27
CA ASP A 7 -38.72 -3.35 -6.78
C ASP A 7 -38.69 -2.59 -5.45
N ALA A 8 -38.56 -1.30 -5.55
CA ALA A 8 -39.14 -0.35 -4.66
C ALA A 8 -40.14 0.41 -5.50
N PRO A 9 -41.46 0.43 -5.20
CA PRO A 9 -42.31 1.40 -5.79
C PRO A 9 -41.71 2.77 -5.45
N VAL A 10 -41.08 3.37 -6.45
CA VAL A 10 -40.77 4.78 -6.41
C VAL A 10 -42.13 5.43 -6.51
N ASN A 11 -42.65 5.93 -5.39
CA ASN A 11 -43.66 6.96 -5.43
C ASN A 11 -43.00 8.12 -6.17
N ASP A 12 -43.32 8.27 -7.46
CA ASP A 12 -42.85 9.31 -8.37
C ASP A 12 -43.42 10.70 -8.06
N ASP A 13 -44.06 10.90 -6.89
CA ASP A 13 -44.68 12.16 -6.47
C ASP A 13 -43.70 13.18 -5.84
N HIS A 14 -42.42 12.92 -5.86
CA HIS A 14 -41.43 13.95 -5.55
C HIS A 14 -40.68 14.36 -6.81
N PRO A 15 -40.68 15.68 -7.15
CA PRO A 15 -39.90 16.19 -8.27
C PRO A 15 -38.41 15.78 -8.11
N PRO A 16 -37.66 15.57 -9.21
CA PRO A 16 -36.28 15.18 -9.15
C PRO A 16 -35.46 16.34 -8.53
N GLU A 17 -35.35 16.34 -7.22
CA GLU A 17 -34.37 17.19 -6.56
C GLU A 17 -33.03 16.77 -7.13
N SER A 18 -32.43 17.65 -7.91
CA SER A 18 -31.03 17.62 -8.27
C SER A 18 -30.26 17.61 -6.95
N ARG A 19 -29.89 16.40 -6.46
CA ARG A 19 -29.08 16.22 -5.26
C ARG A 19 -27.73 16.86 -5.54
N ARG A 20 -27.61 18.14 -5.19
CA ARG A 20 -26.33 18.84 -5.16
C ARG A 20 -25.43 18.14 -4.15
N TRP A 21 -24.22 17.79 -4.55
CA TRP A 21 -23.18 17.16 -3.73
C TRP A 21 -22.83 17.99 -2.49
N SER A 22 -22.95 19.31 -2.57
CA SER A 22 -22.59 20.25 -1.54
C SER A 22 -23.78 20.51 -0.60
N GLY A 23 -23.70 20.01 0.62
CA GLY A 23 -24.49 20.55 1.72
C GLY A 23 -25.60 19.68 2.30
N SER A 24 -25.71 18.39 1.97
CA SER A 24 -26.63 17.54 2.74
C SER A 24 -26.03 17.28 4.14
N PRO A 25 -26.70 17.64 5.23
CA PRO A 25 -26.21 17.44 6.59
C PRO A 25 -25.87 15.97 6.91
N ARG A 26 -26.42 15.02 6.14
CA ARG A 26 -26.14 13.59 6.28
C ARG A 26 -24.70 13.23 5.87
N TYR A 27 -24.18 13.83 4.79
CA TYR A 27 -22.79 13.58 4.36
C TYR A 27 -21.78 14.23 5.31
N LEU A 28 -22.09 15.44 5.76
CA LEU A 28 -21.25 16.14 6.76
C LEU A 28 -21.24 15.34 8.07
N GLY A 29 -22.40 14.90 8.57
CA GLY A 29 -22.48 14.10 9.79
C GLY A 29 -21.76 12.75 9.68
N ALA A 30 -21.95 12.01 8.57
CA ALA A 30 -21.26 10.75 8.34
C ALA A 30 -19.74 10.97 8.19
N GLY A 31 -19.33 11.98 7.42
CA GLY A 31 -17.91 12.30 7.22
C GLY A 31 -17.22 12.71 8.51
N SER A 32 -17.86 13.54 9.35
CA SER A 32 -17.33 13.92 10.66
C SER A 32 -17.17 12.72 11.60
N LEU A 33 -18.16 11.81 11.64
CA LEU A 33 -18.09 10.60 12.45
C LEU A 33 -16.97 9.66 11.97
N TYR A 34 -16.82 9.45 10.66
CA TYR A 34 -15.71 8.66 10.12
C TYR A 34 -14.35 9.30 10.43
N LEU A 35 -14.24 10.63 10.33
CA LEU A 35 -13.01 11.32 10.65
C LEU A 35 -12.68 11.21 12.15
N ILE A 36 -13.65 11.35 13.04
CA ILE A 36 -13.46 11.17 14.49
C ILE A 36 -12.96 9.75 14.78
N LEU A 37 -13.58 8.73 14.18
CA LEU A 37 -13.15 7.34 14.32
C LEU A 37 -11.73 7.14 13.79
N SER A 38 -11.39 7.76 12.67
CA SER A 38 -10.06 7.68 12.09
C SER A 38 -9.00 8.36 12.97
N VAL A 39 -9.28 9.54 13.50
CA VAL A 39 -8.39 10.22 14.48
C VAL A 39 -8.22 9.34 15.74
N GLY A 40 -9.30 8.72 16.22
CA GLY A 40 -9.22 7.76 17.32
C GLY A 40 -8.33 6.55 17.02
N LEU A 41 -8.35 6.03 15.79
CA LEU A 41 -7.49 4.95 15.32
C LEU A 41 -6.00 5.37 15.34
N TRP A 42 -5.70 6.62 14.96
CA TRP A 42 -4.36 7.24 14.94
C TRP A 42 -4.06 8.06 16.20
N TRP A 43 -4.75 7.82 17.32
CA TRP A 43 -4.64 8.64 18.53
C TRP A 43 -3.20 8.82 19.02
N HIS A 44 -2.40 7.76 19.02
CA HIS A 44 -1.01 7.86 19.49
C HIS A 44 -0.12 8.73 18.60
N VAL A 45 -0.41 8.85 17.31
CA VAL A 45 0.27 9.81 16.42
C VAL A 45 -0.04 11.26 16.84
N TRP A 46 -1.34 11.56 17.02
CA TRP A 46 -1.81 12.92 17.27
C TRP A 46 -1.59 13.38 18.71
N SER A 47 -1.52 12.45 19.67
CA SER A 47 -1.26 12.76 21.08
C SER A 47 0.23 12.87 21.43
N THR A 48 1.14 12.51 20.52
CA THR A 48 2.59 12.62 20.70
C THR A 48 3.15 13.74 19.81
N SER A 49 3.97 13.38 18.83
CA SER A 49 4.58 14.33 17.89
C SER A 49 4.41 13.82 16.46
N PRO A 50 3.39 14.28 15.72
CA PRO A 50 3.07 13.76 14.38
C PRO A 50 4.18 13.99 13.34
N SER A 51 5.17 14.82 13.62
CA SER A 51 6.35 15.04 12.79
C SER A 51 7.52 14.09 13.10
N GLN A 52 7.44 13.32 14.20
CA GLN A 52 8.56 12.48 14.67
C GLN A 52 8.20 11.00 14.83
N VAL A 53 6.91 10.66 14.78
CA VAL A 53 6.45 9.29 14.95
C VAL A 53 5.57 8.84 13.78
N MET A 54 5.57 7.54 13.52
CA MET A 54 4.67 6.89 12.56
C MET A 54 4.34 5.47 13.03
N THR A 55 3.35 4.83 12.42
CA THR A 55 2.89 3.49 12.83
C THR A 55 3.90 2.39 12.54
N CYS A 56 4.75 2.58 11.56
CA CYS A 56 5.81 1.65 11.20
C CYS A 56 7.06 2.43 10.79
N ASP A 57 8.15 2.26 11.52
CA ASP A 57 9.49 2.59 11.02
C ASP A 57 10.03 1.34 10.31
N CYS A 58 9.54 1.07 9.12
CA CYS A 58 9.84 -0.11 8.32
C CYS A 58 10.11 0.26 6.86
N THR A 59 10.65 -0.69 6.10
CA THR A 59 11.20 -0.46 4.76
C THR A 59 10.26 0.26 3.81
N ASP A 60 9.04 -0.23 3.64
CA ASP A 60 8.10 0.32 2.66
C ASP A 60 7.49 1.66 3.10
N ALA A 61 7.34 1.88 4.41
CA ALA A 61 6.92 3.17 4.95
C ALA A 61 7.97 4.26 4.69
N GLY A 62 9.26 3.93 4.79
CA GLY A 62 10.36 4.82 4.43
C GLY A 62 10.33 5.24 2.96
N ARG A 63 9.97 4.32 2.03
CA ARG A 63 9.74 4.67 0.62
C ARG A 63 8.56 5.61 0.45
N SER A 64 7.45 5.33 1.13
CA SER A 64 6.26 6.20 1.08
C SER A 64 6.58 7.62 1.54
N LEU A 65 7.41 7.80 2.58
CA LEU A 65 7.94 9.11 3.00
C LEU A 65 8.70 9.79 1.86
N TRP A 66 9.61 9.06 1.21
CA TRP A 66 10.40 9.60 0.11
C TRP A 66 9.53 10.04 -1.07
N TYR A 67 8.50 9.28 -1.42
CA TYR A 67 7.59 9.62 -2.53
C TYR A 67 6.76 10.87 -2.24
N LEU A 68 6.32 11.06 -1.00
CA LEU A 68 5.63 12.28 -0.59
C LEU A 68 6.57 13.48 -0.65
N GLU A 69 7.80 13.34 -0.13
CA GLU A 69 8.83 14.39 -0.18
C GLU A 69 9.24 14.70 -1.62
N TRP A 70 9.48 13.68 -2.45
CA TRP A 70 9.82 13.86 -3.85
C TRP A 70 8.75 14.65 -4.61
N SER A 71 7.48 14.35 -4.38
CA SER A 71 6.38 15.05 -5.04
C SER A 71 6.36 16.53 -4.69
N ALA A 72 6.53 16.86 -3.41
CA ALA A 72 6.59 18.23 -2.93
C ALA A 72 7.85 18.96 -3.45
N PHE A 73 9.00 18.30 -3.39
CA PHE A 73 10.28 18.81 -3.89
C PHE A 73 10.22 19.04 -5.40
N ALA A 74 9.73 18.08 -6.18
CA ALA A 74 9.65 18.20 -7.63
C ALA A 74 8.75 19.35 -8.06
N LEU A 75 7.59 19.53 -7.41
CA LEU A 75 6.68 20.63 -7.71
C LEU A 75 7.27 22.00 -7.34
N SER A 76 7.96 22.10 -6.22
CA SER A 76 8.52 23.38 -5.75
C SER A 76 9.79 23.80 -6.50
N HIS A 77 10.55 22.84 -7.06
CA HIS A 77 11.80 23.10 -7.79
C HIS A 77 11.70 22.90 -9.30
N GLY A 78 10.50 22.61 -9.83
CA GLY A 78 10.28 22.42 -11.28
C GLY A 78 10.89 21.16 -11.86
N HIS A 79 11.06 20.10 -11.05
CA HIS A 79 11.53 18.80 -11.50
C HIS A 79 10.40 17.94 -12.05
N GLN A 80 10.77 16.91 -12.84
CA GLN A 80 9.81 15.98 -13.39
C GLN A 80 9.23 15.07 -12.30
N LEU A 81 7.90 15.05 -12.14
CA LEU A 81 7.22 14.35 -11.06
C LEU A 81 7.41 12.83 -11.10
N LEU A 82 7.44 12.22 -12.29
CA LEU A 82 7.41 10.77 -12.50
C LEU A 82 8.78 10.14 -12.74
N PHE A 83 9.84 10.93 -12.76
CA PHE A 83 11.21 10.46 -12.93
C PHE A 83 12.16 11.27 -12.06
N SER A 84 13.09 10.59 -11.38
CA SER A 84 14.04 11.21 -10.47
C SER A 84 15.45 10.70 -10.68
N THR A 85 16.44 11.58 -10.61
CA THR A 85 17.86 11.23 -10.50
C THR A 85 18.41 11.40 -9.08
N TRP A 86 17.54 11.64 -8.09
CA TRP A 86 17.90 11.69 -6.66
C TRP A 86 18.08 10.31 -6.04
N MET A 87 17.51 9.26 -6.64
CA MET A 87 17.84 7.86 -6.40
C MET A 87 18.49 7.25 -7.66
N PHE A 88 19.31 6.23 -7.47
CA PHE A 88 20.00 5.49 -8.53
C PHE A 88 20.75 6.41 -9.51
N HIS A 89 21.43 7.44 -8.96
CA HIS A 89 22.23 8.35 -9.79
C HIS A 89 23.36 7.60 -10.48
N PRO A 90 23.70 7.89 -11.76
CA PRO A 90 23.07 8.84 -12.67
C PRO A 90 21.87 8.28 -13.47
N ALA A 91 21.66 6.96 -13.47
CA ALA A 91 20.65 6.30 -14.29
C ALA A 91 19.22 6.78 -13.99
N GLY A 92 18.95 7.15 -12.75
CA GLY A 92 17.66 7.62 -12.28
C GLY A 92 16.66 6.50 -11.99
N PHE A 93 15.52 6.92 -11.53
CA PHE A 93 14.42 6.07 -11.08
C PHE A 93 13.10 6.50 -11.73
N ASN A 94 12.46 5.58 -12.43
CA ASN A 94 11.12 5.77 -12.95
C ASN A 94 10.11 5.42 -11.85
N LEU A 95 9.43 6.42 -11.32
CA LEU A 95 8.52 6.27 -10.20
C LEU A 95 7.32 5.39 -10.51
N LEU A 96 6.94 5.24 -11.79
CA LEU A 96 5.84 4.36 -12.19
C LEU A 96 6.18 2.86 -12.07
N ASN A 97 7.46 2.52 -11.93
CA ASN A 97 7.90 1.14 -11.71
C ASN A 97 7.62 0.65 -10.27
N ASP A 98 7.24 1.55 -9.37
CA ASP A 98 6.95 1.22 -7.96
C ASP A 98 5.66 1.90 -7.49
N THR A 99 5.35 1.72 -6.25
CA THR A 99 4.15 2.20 -5.55
C THR A 99 4.27 3.67 -5.12
N SER A 100 4.68 4.54 -6.03
CA SER A 100 5.12 5.91 -5.75
C SER A 100 4.02 6.92 -5.40
N VAL A 101 2.75 6.55 -5.54
CA VAL A 101 1.56 7.35 -5.19
C VAL A 101 1.58 8.82 -5.63
N PRO A 102 1.93 9.17 -6.89
CA PRO A 102 2.10 10.56 -7.31
C PRO A 102 0.87 11.44 -7.05
N ALA A 103 -0.35 10.90 -7.24
CA ALA A 103 -1.57 11.66 -6.99
C ALA A 103 -1.72 12.05 -5.51
N LEU A 104 -1.42 11.15 -4.58
CA LEU A 104 -1.41 11.46 -3.14
C LEU A 104 -0.27 12.42 -2.80
N GLY A 105 0.90 12.23 -3.40
CA GLY A 105 2.04 13.11 -3.22
C GLY A 105 1.73 14.56 -3.61
N VAL A 106 1.07 14.78 -4.75
CA VAL A 106 0.63 16.12 -5.18
C VAL A 106 -0.39 16.72 -4.20
N VAL A 107 -1.39 15.93 -3.78
CA VAL A 107 -2.40 16.38 -2.82
C VAL A 107 -1.79 16.71 -1.45
N MET A 108 -0.81 15.93 -1.01
CA MET A 108 -0.13 16.11 0.28
C MET A 108 1.01 17.13 0.22
N SER A 109 1.44 17.60 -0.96
CA SER A 109 2.56 18.54 -1.10
C SER A 109 2.46 19.78 -0.21
N PRO A 110 1.29 20.43 -0.03
CA PRO A 110 1.20 21.56 0.91
C PRO A 110 1.52 21.16 2.36
N VAL A 111 1.09 19.98 2.78
CA VAL A 111 1.37 19.46 4.13
C VAL A 111 2.84 19.09 4.25
N THR A 112 3.40 18.45 3.22
CA THR A 112 4.82 18.07 3.17
C THR A 112 5.72 19.30 3.26
N LEU A 113 5.45 20.33 2.47
CA LEU A 113 6.25 21.56 2.45
C LEU A 113 6.17 22.37 3.77
N LEU A 114 5.03 22.32 4.46
CA LEU A 114 4.83 23.10 5.69
C LEU A 114 5.23 22.35 6.96
N PHE A 115 5.06 21.03 6.98
CA PHE A 115 5.17 20.21 8.19
C PHE A 115 6.06 18.96 8.04
N GLY A 116 6.67 18.77 6.87
CA GLY A 116 7.53 17.63 6.55
C GLY A 116 6.80 16.35 6.15
N PRO A 117 7.53 15.38 5.56
CA PRO A 117 6.94 14.16 4.98
C PRO A 117 6.37 13.20 6.04
N VAL A 118 6.91 13.19 7.27
CA VAL A 118 6.38 12.37 8.37
C VAL A 118 4.97 12.83 8.77
N THR A 119 4.75 14.15 8.87
CA THR A 119 3.41 14.69 9.11
C THR A 119 2.48 14.39 7.94
N ALA A 120 2.97 14.50 6.71
CA ALA A 120 2.17 14.25 5.51
C ALA A 120 1.67 12.80 5.42
N ILE A 121 2.52 11.80 5.71
CA ILE A 121 2.09 10.38 5.72
C ILE A 121 1.06 10.13 6.84
N ASN A 122 1.21 10.75 8.00
CA ASN A 122 0.28 10.63 9.12
C ASN A 122 -1.09 11.27 8.80
N VAL A 123 -1.10 12.44 8.16
CA VAL A 123 -2.34 13.09 7.66
C VAL A 123 -3.01 12.20 6.61
N ALA A 124 -2.27 11.72 5.61
CA ALA A 124 -2.80 10.84 4.58
C ALA A 124 -3.39 9.56 5.19
N SER A 125 -2.66 8.90 6.10
CA SER A 125 -3.10 7.70 6.80
C SER A 125 -4.35 7.92 7.64
N THR A 126 -4.52 9.11 8.22
CA THR A 126 -5.73 9.47 8.97
C THR A 126 -6.90 9.77 8.05
N LEU A 127 -6.70 10.39 6.89
CA LEU A 127 -7.78 10.74 5.98
C LEU A 127 -8.29 9.57 5.15
N ILE A 128 -7.43 8.62 4.76
CA ILE A 128 -7.77 7.51 3.86
C ILE A 128 -8.95 6.66 4.36
N PRO A 129 -9.02 6.17 5.62
CA PRO A 129 -10.15 5.38 6.09
C PRO A 129 -11.46 6.17 6.05
N ALA A 130 -11.42 7.44 6.48
CA ALA A 130 -12.60 8.31 6.52
C ALA A 130 -13.14 8.60 5.11
N LEU A 131 -12.26 8.91 4.14
CA LEU A 131 -12.65 9.16 2.75
C LEU A 131 -13.15 7.89 2.06
N THR A 132 -12.52 6.75 2.33
CA THR A 132 -12.96 5.44 1.82
C THR A 132 -14.34 5.07 2.36
N ALA A 133 -14.59 5.28 3.66
CA ALA A 133 -15.91 5.06 4.26
C ALA A 133 -16.96 6.02 3.71
N LEU A 134 -16.60 7.29 3.51
CA LEU A 134 -17.51 8.31 2.99
C LEU A 134 -17.90 8.06 1.52
N SER A 135 -16.95 7.64 0.69
CA SER A 135 -17.23 7.28 -0.71
C SER A 135 -18.14 6.05 -0.80
N MET A 136 -17.91 5.06 0.08
CA MET A 136 -18.78 3.89 0.18
C MET A 136 -20.16 4.25 0.71
N PHE A 137 -20.27 5.12 1.71
CA PHE A 137 -21.55 5.67 2.18
C PHE A 137 -22.33 6.34 1.04
N TRP A 138 -21.65 7.15 0.21
CA TRP A 138 -22.26 7.77 -0.96
C TRP A 138 -22.78 6.73 -1.96
N LEU A 139 -22.01 5.70 -2.26
CA LEU A 139 -22.44 4.62 -3.15
C LEU A 139 -23.68 3.91 -2.59
N LEU A 140 -23.66 3.55 -1.31
CA LEU A 140 -24.73 2.81 -0.66
C LEU A 140 -26.04 3.61 -0.55
N GLN A 141 -26.00 4.94 -0.42
CA GLN A 141 -27.19 5.79 -0.47
C GLN A 141 -28.01 5.63 -1.78
N ARG A 142 -27.41 5.04 -2.82
CA ARG A 142 -28.09 4.70 -4.07
C ARG A 142 -28.95 3.44 -3.96
N TRP A 143 -28.63 2.54 -3.03
CA TRP A 143 -29.20 1.18 -2.97
C TRP A 143 -29.95 0.87 -1.69
N VAL A 144 -29.69 1.58 -0.59
CA VAL A 144 -30.40 1.40 0.68
C VAL A 144 -31.20 2.65 1.05
N ARG A 145 -32.32 2.45 1.76
CA ARG A 145 -33.21 3.54 2.15
C ARG A 145 -32.84 4.19 3.47
N TRP A 146 -32.32 3.40 4.39
CA TRP A 146 -31.97 3.84 5.74
C TRP A 146 -30.51 4.26 5.82
N ALA A 147 -30.26 5.56 6.05
CA ALA A 147 -28.91 6.11 6.08
C ALA A 147 -27.95 5.44 7.08
N PRO A 148 -28.37 5.01 8.31
CA PRO A 148 -27.47 4.26 9.19
C PRO A 148 -27.02 2.91 8.62
N ALA A 149 -27.82 2.22 7.79
CA ALA A 149 -27.35 1.01 7.11
C ALA A 149 -26.23 1.31 6.11
N ALA A 150 -26.34 2.42 5.37
CA ALA A 150 -25.26 2.90 4.51
C ALA A 150 -24.02 3.31 5.31
N PHE A 151 -24.21 3.93 6.49
CA PHE A 151 -23.12 4.29 7.39
C PHE A 151 -22.36 3.04 7.88
N VAL A 152 -23.06 1.99 8.31
CA VAL A 152 -22.41 0.72 8.71
C VAL A 152 -21.66 0.10 7.53
N GLY A 153 -22.24 0.09 6.32
CA GLY A 153 -21.53 -0.39 5.13
C GLY A 153 -20.27 0.43 4.83
N GLY A 154 -20.30 1.74 5.04
CA GLY A 154 -19.10 2.59 4.98
C GLY A 154 -18.05 2.18 6.01
N LEU A 155 -18.41 1.90 7.26
CA LEU A 155 -17.51 1.38 8.28
C LEU A 155 -16.90 0.03 7.87
N VAL A 156 -17.70 -0.91 7.38
CA VAL A 156 -17.22 -2.22 6.91
C VAL A 156 -16.13 -2.05 5.85
N TYR A 157 -16.25 -1.09 4.96
CA TYR A 157 -15.29 -0.90 3.88
C TYR A 157 -14.08 -0.05 4.29
N GLY A 158 -14.30 1.16 4.83
CA GLY A 158 -13.23 2.11 5.14
C GLY A 158 -12.41 1.74 6.36
N PHE A 159 -12.97 0.98 7.30
CA PHE A 159 -12.30 0.50 8.50
C PHE A 159 -12.10 -1.03 8.50
N SER A 160 -12.04 -1.61 7.31
CA SER A 160 -11.73 -3.03 7.13
C SER A 160 -10.29 -3.38 7.52
N ALA A 161 -10.05 -4.66 7.80
CA ALA A 161 -8.69 -5.16 7.94
C ALA A 161 -7.83 -4.85 6.71
N THR A 162 -8.43 -4.87 5.51
CA THR A 162 -7.77 -4.49 4.24
C THR A 162 -7.15 -3.09 4.32
N VAL A 163 -7.90 -2.09 4.80
CA VAL A 163 -7.42 -0.70 4.88
C VAL A 163 -6.47 -0.50 6.06
N ILE A 164 -6.88 -0.96 7.27
CA ILE A 164 -6.13 -0.69 8.51
C ILE A 164 -4.75 -1.34 8.48
N VAL A 165 -4.67 -2.61 8.06
CA VAL A 165 -3.40 -3.35 8.03
C VAL A 165 -2.44 -2.73 7.01
N GLN A 166 -2.93 -2.36 5.83
CA GLN A 166 -2.09 -1.72 4.81
C GLN A 166 -1.52 -0.38 5.32
N LEU A 167 -2.34 0.43 6.00
CA LEU A 167 -1.88 1.69 6.57
C LEU A 167 -0.91 1.50 7.74
N ALA A 168 -1.12 0.47 8.57
CA ALA A 168 -0.21 0.16 9.66
C ALA A 168 1.22 -0.15 9.18
N PHE A 169 1.36 -0.65 7.94
CA PHE A 169 2.64 -0.88 7.27
C PHE A 169 3.07 0.27 6.33
N GLY A 170 2.33 1.37 6.27
CA GLY A 170 2.66 2.53 5.43
C GLY A 170 2.40 2.34 3.94
N TRP A 171 1.60 1.34 3.53
CA TRP A 171 1.25 1.06 2.14
C TRP A 171 0.07 1.90 1.67
N LEU A 172 0.33 3.19 1.43
CA LEU A 172 -0.71 4.16 1.04
C LEU A 172 -1.44 3.78 -0.24
N ASN A 173 -0.71 3.23 -1.23
CA ASN A 173 -1.24 2.82 -2.53
C ASN A 173 -2.28 1.70 -2.44
N LEU A 174 -2.18 0.81 -1.46
CA LEU A 174 -3.09 -0.32 -1.28
C LEU A 174 -4.27 0.02 -0.35
N ALA A 175 -4.06 0.99 0.53
CA ALA A 175 -5.04 1.41 1.51
C ALA A 175 -6.03 2.45 0.95
N CYS A 176 -5.61 3.26 -0.04
CA CYS A 176 -6.43 4.34 -0.60
C CYS A 176 -7.49 3.79 -1.56
N LEU A 177 -8.52 3.18 -1.02
CA LEU A 177 -9.63 2.58 -1.76
C LEU A 177 -10.81 3.53 -1.99
N ALA A 178 -10.63 4.84 -1.74
CA ALA A 178 -11.72 5.82 -1.80
C ALA A 178 -12.33 5.99 -3.20
N LEU A 179 -11.55 5.77 -4.26
CA LEU A 179 -12.04 5.92 -5.63
C LEU A 179 -12.85 4.73 -6.13
N LEU A 180 -12.63 3.52 -5.57
CA LEU A 180 -13.31 2.32 -6.03
C LEU A 180 -14.85 2.38 -5.89
N PRO A 181 -15.46 2.83 -4.78
CA PRO A 181 -16.91 3.03 -4.72
C PRO A 181 -17.43 4.07 -5.72
N LEU A 182 -16.62 5.10 -6.06
CA LEU A 182 -17.01 6.10 -7.06
C LEU A 182 -16.98 5.51 -8.47
N ILE A 183 -15.98 4.69 -8.79
CA ILE A 183 -15.88 3.93 -10.05
C ILE A 183 -17.08 2.99 -10.18
N VAL A 184 -17.41 2.23 -9.13
CA VAL A 184 -18.61 1.37 -9.09
C VAL A 184 -19.89 2.19 -9.29
N GLY A 185 -19.97 3.39 -8.73
CA GLY A 185 -21.08 4.31 -8.96
C GLY A 185 -21.23 4.78 -10.41
N CYS A 186 -20.11 4.98 -11.13
CA CYS A 186 -20.13 5.25 -12.57
C CYS A 186 -20.60 4.02 -13.37
N LEU A 187 -20.12 2.81 -13.00
CA LEU A 187 -20.55 1.57 -13.64
C LEU A 187 -22.04 1.29 -13.37
N ASP A 188 -22.53 1.51 -12.16
CA ASP A 188 -23.96 1.43 -11.82
C ASP A 188 -24.79 2.37 -12.73
N GLU A 189 -24.30 3.59 -12.96
CA GLU A 189 -24.99 4.55 -13.83
C GLU A 189 -24.96 4.13 -15.31
N LEU A 190 -23.82 3.56 -15.80
CA LEU A 190 -23.70 3.15 -17.19
C LEU A 190 -24.47 1.87 -17.52
N PHE A 191 -24.44 0.87 -16.63
CA PHE A 191 -25.03 -0.44 -16.92
C PHE A 191 -26.46 -0.61 -16.38
N VAL A 192 -26.77 0.04 -15.24
CA VAL A 192 -28.02 -0.23 -14.48
C VAL A 192 -28.99 0.92 -14.57
N ARG A 193 -28.63 2.11 -14.10
CA ARG A 193 -29.57 3.25 -13.94
C ARG A 193 -29.83 3.99 -15.23
N GLN A 194 -28.80 4.34 -15.95
CA GLN A 194 -28.81 5.03 -17.25
C GLN A 194 -29.58 6.36 -17.24
N ARG A 195 -29.56 7.09 -16.12
CA ARG A 195 -30.24 8.38 -15.95
C ARG A 195 -29.40 9.55 -16.47
N ALA A 196 -28.08 9.47 -16.33
CA ALA A 196 -27.15 10.49 -16.78
C ALA A 196 -26.69 10.24 -18.24
N ARG A 197 -26.22 11.28 -18.91
CA ARG A 197 -25.65 11.15 -20.27
C ARG A 197 -24.40 10.28 -20.23
N PRO A 198 -24.28 9.25 -21.09
CA PRO A 198 -23.17 8.29 -21.04
C PRO A 198 -21.79 8.95 -21.18
N VAL A 199 -21.68 9.98 -22.02
CA VAL A 199 -20.42 10.73 -22.20
C VAL A 199 -19.98 11.42 -20.90
N ARG A 200 -20.89 12.03 -20.13
CA ARG A 200 -20.53 12.69 -18.86
C ARG A 200 -20.05 11.67 -17.81
N VAL A 201 -20.73 10.54 -17.76
CA VAL A 201 -20.34 9.45 -16.85
C VAL A 201 -19.00 8.84 -17.31
N GLY A 202 -18.81 8.69 -18.62
CA GLY A 202 -17.55 8.24 -19.22
C GLY A 202 -16.37 9.17 -18.88
N VAL A 203 -16.59 10.48 -18.95
CA VAL A 203 -15.56 11.48 -18.54
C VAL A 203 -15.23 11.34 -17.04
N ALA A 204 -16.25 11.24 -16.18
CA ALA A 204 -16.04 11.05 -14.75
C ALA A 204 -15.28 9.75 -14.46
N LEU A 205 -15.64 8.65 -15.13
CA LEU A 205 -14.94 7.37 -15.02
C LEU A 205 -13.49 7.49 -15.50
N ALA A 206 -13.22 8.19 -16.61
CA ALA A 206 -11.87 8.43 -17.10
C ALA A 206 -11.00 9.18 -16.08
N LEU A 207 -11.53 10.23 -15.48
CA LEU A 207 -10.80 11.00 -14.47
C LEU A 207 -10.51 10.16 -13.22
N LEU A 208 -11.50 9.40 -12.74
CA LEU A 208 -11.33 8.51 -11.60
C LEU A 208 -10.28 7.41 -11.86
N THR A 209 -10.33 6.77 -13.03
CA THR A 209 -9.36 5.73 -13.40
C THR A 209 -7.96 6.31 -13.63
N THR A 210 -7.85 7.52 -14.17
CA THR A 210 -6.57 8.20 -14.32
C THR A 210 -5.96 8.56 -12.96
N VAL A 211 -6.74 9.08 -12.02
CA VAL A 211 -6.25 9.37 -10.66
C VAL A 211 -5.88 8.09 -9.94
N GLU A 212 -6.68 7.03 -10.07
CA GLU A 212 -6.38 5.71 -9.47
C GLU A 212 -5.07 5.12 -10.03
N PHE A 213 -4.78 5.30 -11.32
CA PHE A 213 -3.51 4.90 -11.92
C PHE A 213 -2.31 5.56 -11.21
N PHE A 214 -2.43 6.84 -10.84
CA PHE A 214 -1.41 7.56 -10.09
C PHE A 214 -1.45 7.32 -8.57
N ILE A 215 -2.41 6.57 -8.06
CA ILE A 215 -2.41 6.04 -6.68
C ILE A 215 -1.85 4.63 -6.68
N SER A 216 -2.37 3.75 -7.55
CA SER A 216 -1.96 2.34 -7.61
C SER A 216 -2.22 1.74 -8.98
N THR A 217 -1.16 1.53 -9.75
CA THR A 217 -1.24 0.83 -11.05
C THR A 217 -1.77 -0.59 -10.90
N GLU A 218 -1.43 -1.26 -9.80
CA GLU A 218 -1.90 -2.61 -9.52
C GLU A 218 -3.40 -2.65 -9.19
N MET A 219 -3.92 -1.66 -8.45
CA MET A 219 -5.35 -1.58 -8.18
C MET A 219 -6.16 -1.38 -9.47
N ILE A 220 -5.67 -0.62 -10.44
CA ILE A 220 -6.31 -0.51 -11.76
C ILE A 220 -6.45 -1.88 -12.42
N LEU A 221 -5.42 -2.72 -12.38
CA LEU A 221 -5.46 -4.07 -12.94
C LEU A 221 -6.49 -4.95 -12.21
N ILE A 222 -6.49 -4.93 -10.87
CA ILE A 222 -7.46 -5.67 -10.05
C ILE A 222 -8.88 -5.19 -10.32
N ILE A 223 -9.12 -3.88 -10.41
CA ILE A 223 -10.42 -3.27 -10.73
C ILE A 223 -10.86 -3.69 -12.13
N SER A 224 -9.95 -3.71 -13.10
CA SER A 224 -10.25 -4.10 -14.48
C SER A 224 -10.65 -5.57 -14.59
N ILE A 225 -9.91 -6.48 -13.95
CA ILE A 225 -10.25 -7.91 -13.89
C ILE A 225 -11.58 -8.11 -13.18
N SER A 226 -11.79 -7.48 -12.03
CA SER A 226 -13.04 -7.57 -11.27
C SER A 226 -14.22 -6.95 -12.03
N GLY A 227 -13.97 -5.88 -12.79
CA GLY A 227 -14.94 -5.27 -13.68
C GLY A 227 -15.35 -6.21 -14.81
N ALA A 228 -14.40 -6.92 -15.43
CA ALA A 228 -14.69 -7.95 -16.43
C ALA A 228 -15.52 -9.09 -15.84
N VAL A 229 -15.17 -9.59 -14.65
CA VAL A 229 -15.98 -10.58 -13.91
C VAL A 229 -17.40 -10.05 -13.67
N THR A 230 -17.53 -8.81 -13.24
CA THR A 230 -18.84 -8.17 -13.01
C THR A 230 -19.67 -8.11 -14.30
N VAL A 231 -19.08 -7.72 -15.41
CA VAL A 231 -19.75 -7.68 -16.72
C VAL A 231 -20.18 -9.08 -17.14
N ILE A 232 -19.35 -10.09 -16.96
CA ILE A 232 -19.70 -11.50 -17.28
C ILE A 232 -20.90 -11.98 -16.42
N VAL A 233 -20.88 -11.70 -15.10
CA VAL A 233 -21.98 -12.06 -14.20
C VAL A 233 -23.28 -11.36 -14.60
N LEU A 234 -23.23 -10.06 -14.90
CA LEU A 234 -24.38 -9.28 -15.32
C LEU A 234 -24.90 -9.72 -16.68
N LEU A 235 -24.02 -10.03 -17.63
CA LEU A 235 -24.40 -10.51 -18.96
C LEU A 235 -25.04 -11.89 -18.89
N GLY A 236 -24.45 -12.82 -18.14
CA GLY A 236 -25.01 -14.16 -17.92
C GLY A 236 -26.40 -14.09 -17.29
N TYR A 237 -26.59 -13.20 -16.32
CA TYR A 237 -27.90 -12.94 -15.74
C TYR A 237 -28.87 -12.35 -16.77
N ALA A 238 -28.44 -11.42 -17.62
CA ALA A 238 -29.26 -10.73 -18.61
C ALA A 238 -29.72 -11.64 -19.75
N LEU A 239 -28.85 -12.53 -20.25
CA LEU A 239 -29.15 -13.47 -21.34
C LEU A 239 -30.32 -14.43 -20.99
N GLY A 240 -30.53 -14.70 -19.70
CA GLY A 240 -31.64 -15.52 -19.22
C GLY A 240 -33.02 -14.82 -19.18
N HIS A 241 -33.11 -13.49 -19.52
CA HIS A 241 -34.33 -12.75 -19.17
C HIS A 241 -35.00 -11.92 -20.28
N ASP A 242 -34.27 -11.16 -21.12
CA ASP A 242 -34.90 -10.39 -22.22
C ASP A 242 -33.83 -9.76 -23.16
N SER A 243 -33.92 -10.06 -24.45
CA SER A 243 -32.92 -9.65 -25.44
C SER A 243 -33.09 -8.23 -26.01
N GLY A 244 -34.32 -7.68 -26.00
CA GLY A 244 -34.62 -6.37 -26.62
C GLY A 244 -34.11 -5.17 -25.79
N GLU A 245 -34.35 -5.19 -24.50
CA GLU A 245 -33.88 -4.16 -23.55
C GLU A 245 -32.34 -4.16 -23.41
N ILE A 246 -31.72 -5.33 -23.50
CA ILE A 246 -30.29 -5.51 -23.43
C ILE A 246 -29.58 -4.67 -24.50
N ARG A 247 -30.06 -4.69 -25.76
CA ARG A 247 -29.39 -3.97 -26.86
C ARG A 247 -29.37 -2.45 -26.63
N ARG A 248 -30.41 -1.86 -26.08
CA ARG A 248 -30.46 -0.43 -25.74
C ARG A 248 -29.46 -0.10 -24.62
N ARG A 249 -29.46 -0.90 -23.56
CA ARG A 249 -28.58 -0.73 -22.39
C ARG A 249 -27.11 -0.90 -22.74
N VAL A 250 -26.77 -1.89 -23.58
CA VAL A 250 -25.42 -2.12 -24.06
C VAL A 250 -24.91 -0.93 -24.85
N ARG A 251 -25.72 -0.33 -25.76
CA ARG A 251 -25.31 0.86 -26.51
C ARG A 251 -24.94 2.04 -25.60
N HIS A 252 -25.76 2.30 -24.57
CA HIS A 252 -25.50 3.36 -23.60
C HIS A 252 -24.18 3.11 -22.83
N ALA A 253 -23.99 1.88 -22.35
CA ALA A 253 -22.78 1.48 -21.63
C ALA A 253 -21.53 1.56 -22.54
N LEU A 254 -21.62 1.09 -23.79
CA LEU A 254 -20.51 1.15 -24.76
C LEU A 254 -20.07 2.58 -25.06
N ILE A 255 -21.02 3.52 -25.21
CA ILE A 255 -20.69 4.95 -25.41
C ILE A 255 -19.92 5.48 -24.20
N GLY A 256 -20.39 5.20 -22.98
CA GLY A 256 -19.74 5.66 -21.75
C GLY A 256 -18.36 5.03 -21.53
N ILE A 257 -18.25 3.71 -21.68
CA ILE A 257 -16.99 2.98 -21.55
C ILE A 257 -16.00 3.39 -22.66
N GLY A 258 -16.47 3.52 -23.91
CA GLY A 258 -15.63 4.00 -25.03
C GLY A 258 -15.09 5.41 -24.78
N THR A 259 -15.95 6.33 -24.27
CA THR A 259 -15.50 7.67 -23.86
C THR A 259 -14.47 7.59 -22.74
N ALA A 260 -14.72 6.75 -21.72
CA ALA A 260 -13.78 6.57 -20.61
C ALA A 260 -12.44 6.01 -21.09
N ALA A 261 -12.45 4.95 -21.88
CA ALA A 261 -11.25 4.32 -22.40
C ALA A 261 -10.42 5.29 -23.27
N MET A 262 -11.07 5.98 -24.21
CA MET A 262 -10.40 6.94 -25.07
C MET A 262 -9.75 8.08 -24.27
N LEU A 263 -10.47 8.67 -23.34
CA LEU A 263 -9.95 9.78 -22.54
C LEU A 263 -8.87 9.32 -21.56
N THR A 264 -9.02 8.16 -20.92
CA THR A 264 -7.99 7.58 -20.05
C THR A 264 -6.71 7.31 -20.83
N LEU A 265 -6.78 6.68 -21.99
CA LEU A 265 -5.60 6.44 -22.85
C LEU A 265 -4.95 7.76 -23.27
N LEU A 266 -5.73 8.78 -23.62
CA LEU A 266 -5.20 10.10 -23.97
C LEU A 266 -4.47 10.73 -22.79
N LEU A 267 -5.06 10.73 -21.59
CA LEU A 267 -4.46 11.30 -20.37
C LEU A 267 -3.23 10.51 -19.90
N LEU A 268 -3.22 9.20 -20.12
CA LEU A 268 -2.12 8.32 -19.73
C LEU A 268 -1.11 8.06 -20.84
N THR A 269 -1.20 8.71 -22.02
CA THR A 269 -0.28 8.47 -23.14
C THR A 269 1.19 8.63 -22.71
N TYR A 270 1.55 9.75 -22.09
CA TYR A 270 2.90 9.99 -21.61
C TYR A 270 3.29 9.08 -20.44
N PRO A 271 2.48 8.90 -19.37
CA PRO A 271 2.77 7.94 -18.31
C PRO A 271 2.95 6.51 -18.81
N LEU A 272 2.12 6.03 -19.72
CA LEU A 272 2.26 4.68 -20.29
C LEU A 272 3.53 4.55 -21.14
N TRP A 273 3.87 5.56 -21.95
CA TRP A 273 5.15 5.58 -22.65
C TRP A 273 6.31 5.53 -21.64
N LEU A 274 6.27 6.33 -20.58
CA LEU A 274 7.30 6.36 -19.55
C LEU A 274 7.44 4.99 -18.86
N PHE A 275 6.31 4.34 -18.58
CA PHE A 275 6.27 3.03 -17.92
C PHE A 275 6.83 1.90 -18.79
N PHE A 276 6.49 1.85 -20.09
CA PHE A 276 6.85 0.74 -20.96
C PHE A 276 8.12 0.95 -21.79
N ALA A 277 8.50 2.19 -22.09
CA ALA A 277 9.58 2.51 -23.03
C ALA A 277 10.44 3.71 -22.62
N GLY A 278 10.10 4.42 -21.53
CA GLY A 278 10.83 5.59 -21.07
C GLY A 278 12.15 5.24 -20.37
N PRO A 279 12.89 6.26 -19.91
CA PRO A 279 14.13 6.04 -19.17
C PRO A 279 13.89 5.21 -17.92
N ALA A 280 14.81 4.32 -17.61
CA ALA A 280 14.77 3.37 -16.49
C ALA A 280 13.48 2.52 -16.41
N HIS A 281 12.80 2.27 -17.56
CA HIS A 281 11.68 1.34 -17.59
C HIS A 281 12.14 -0.10 -17.25
N LEU A 282 11.22 -0.91 -16.72
CA LEU A 282 11.49 -2.32 -16.43
C LEU A 282 11.25 -3.15 -17.69
N GLY A 283 12.28 -3.86 -18.17
CA GLY A 283 12.16 -4.83 -19.28
C GLY A 283 11.53 -6.17 -18.86
N GLY A 284 11.05 -6.29 -17.63
CA GLY A 284 10.45 -7.47 -17.02
C GLY A 284 10.53 -7.36 -15.50
N MET A 285 9.78 -8.19 -14.78
CA MET A 285 9.81 -8.14 -13.32
C MET A 285 11.04 -8.82 -12.76
N LEU A 286 11.64 -8.18 -11.77
CA LEU A 286 12.89 -8.62 -11.13
C LEU A 286 12.70 -9.75 -10.13
N TRP A 287 11.47 -9.97 -9.68
CA TRP A 287 11.11 -11.04 -8.76
C TRP A 287 9.82 -11.73 -9.23
N SER A 288 9.83 -13.05 -9.15
CA SER A 288 8.62 -13.83 -9.29
C SER A 288 7.86 -13.82 -7.97
N THR A 289 6.55 -13.54 -8.01
CA THR A 289 5.66 -13.77 -6.87
C THR A 289 5.58 -15.26 -6.50
N ASN A 290 6.19 -16.12 -7.32
CA ASN A 290 6.29 -17.58 -7.13
C ASN A 290 7.39 -17.99 -6.13
N VAL A 291 8.11 -17.06 -5.49
CA VAL A 291 9.11 -17.39 -4.48
C VAL A 291 8.42 -17.96 -3.24
N PRO A 292 8.73 -19.22 -2.83
CA PRO A 292 8.23 -19.78 -1.58
C PRO A 292 8.66 -18.89 -0.39
N GLY A 293 7.70 -18.45 0.42
CA GLY A 293 7.98 -17.63 1.60
C GLY A 293 7.56 -16.16 1.50
N ASN A 294 7.09 -15.69 0.36
CA ASN A 294 6.47 -14.37 0.26
C ASN A 294 5.14 -14.37 1.04
N LEU A 295 4.90 -13.37 1.92
CA LEU A 295 3.71 -13.32 2.79
C LEU A 295 2.37 -13.37 2.04
N GLY A 296 2.34 -12.88 0.80
CA GLY A 296 1.20 -13.03 -0.10
C GLY A 296 0.99 -14.47 -0.57
N ASN A 297 1.95 -15.35 -0.35
CA ASN A 297 2.02 -16.70 -0.87
C ASN A 297 1.84 -17.79 0.19
N ALA A 298 1.86 -17.44 1.47
CA ALA A 298 1.45 -18.37 2.51
C ALA A 298 -0.07 -18.61 2.35
N ALA A 299 -0.44 -19.45 1.42
CA ALA A 299 -1.75 -20.05 1.35
C ALA A 299 -1.93 -20.98 2.58
N GLY A 300 -1.82 -20.37 3.74
CA GLY A 300 -2.51 -20.86 4.90
C GLY A 300 -3.98 -20.91 4.49
N ASN A 301 -4.65 -21.98 4.81
CA ASN A 301 -6.04 -22.22 4.47
C ASN A 301 -6.83 -20.93 4.27
N PHE A 302 -7.43 -20.72 3.07
CA PHE A 302 -8.34 -19.62 2.73
C PHE A 302 -9.27 -19.26 3.90
N TRP A 303 -9.84 -20.27 4.58
CA TRP A 303 -10.68 -20.10 5.75
C TRP A 303 -9.96 -19.46 6.94
N SER A 304 -8.67 -19.72 7.14
CA SER A 304 -7.91 -19.10 8.20
C SER A 304 -7.66 -17.61 7.96
N HIS A 305 -7.56 -17.19 6.70
CA HIS A 305 -7.43 -15.78 6.36
C HIS A 305 -8.74 -15.02 6.42
N LEU A 306 -9.86 -15.65 6.04
CA LEU A 306 -11.20 -15.02 6.03
C LEU A 306 -11.89 -15.05 7.40
N ALA A 307 -11.77 -16.15 8.14
CA ALA A 307 -12.65 -16.45 9.26
C ALA A 307 -11.93 -16.76 10.57
N ARG A 308 -10.60 -16.78 10.61
CA ARG A 308 -9.87 -17.17 11.82
C ARG A 308 -10.15 -16.18 12.96
N TRP A 309 -10.41 -16.75 14.13
CA TRP A 309 -10.52 -15.98 15.36
C TRP A 309 -9.12 -15.79 15.97
N GLY A 310 -8.63 -14.55 15.98
CA GLY A 310 -7.37 -14.20 16.64
C GLY A 310 -6.25 -13.73 15.70
N PRO A 311 -5.17 -13.20 16.25
CA PRO A 311 -4.02 -12.70 15.50
C PRO A 311 -3.25 -13.82 14.79
N LEU A 312 -2.38 -13.44 13.84
CA LEU A 312 -1.44 -14.37 13.21
C LEU A 312 -0.60 -15.07 14.28
N ASN A 313 -0.32 -16.37 14.11
CA ASN A 313 0.53 -17.08 15.07
C ASN A 313 1.99 -16.63 14.94
N GLY A 314 2.81 -16.89 15.99
CA GLY A 314 4.20 -16.44 16.04
C GLY A 314 5.07 -16.90 14.87
N GLN A 315 4.76 -18.03 14.20
CA GLN A 315 5.49 -18.48 13.01
C GLN A 315 5.15 -17.62 11.77
N GLN A 316 3.90 -17.21 11.61
CA GLN A 316 3.50 -16.32 10.51
C GLN A 316 4.04 -14.91 10.73
N LEU A 317 4.10 -14.48 11.99
CA LEU A 317 4.73 -13.22 12.37
C LEU A 317 6.25 -13.27 12.14
N ALA A 318 6.92 -14.37 12.51
CA ALA A 318 8.36 -14.55 12.30
C ALA A 318 8.75 -14.60 10.82
N GLN A 319 7.90 -15.18 9.95
CA GLN A 319 8.07 -15.11 8.50
C GLN A 319 7.83 -13.68 7.99
N GLY A 320 6.84 -12.97 8.52
CA GLY A 320 6.57 -11.58 8.23
C GLY A 320 7.69 -10.65 8.65
N THR A 321 8.27 -10.85 9.83
CA THR A 321 9.41 -10.05 10.29
C THR A 321 10.66 -10.22 9.43
N ARG A 322 10.87 -11.39 8.86
CA ARG A 322 11.99 -11.62 7.90
C ARG A 322 11.77 -10.90 6.58
N VAL A 323 10.54 -10.90 6.06
CA VAL A 323 10.18 -10.25 4.78
C VAL A 323 10.03 -8.74 4.93
N LEU A 324 9.52 -8.27 6.06
CA LEU A 324 9.28 -6.84 6.34
C LEU A 324 10.48 -6.14 7.01
N GLY A 325 11.69 -6.69 6.90
CA GLY A 325 12.90 -6.03 7.39
C GLY A 325 12.97 -5.86 8.91
N GLY A 326 12.44 -6.83 9.67
CA GLY A 326 12.54 -6.82 11.14
C GLY A 326 11.42 -6.07 11.86
N TYR A 327 10.25 -5.89 11.22
CA TYR A 327 9.06 -5.34 11.88
C TYR A 327 8.77 -6.07 13.19
N GLN A 328 8.79 -5.33 14.29
CA GLN A 328 8.50 -5.82 15.65
C GLN A 328 7.15 -5.31 16.17
N GLY A 329 6.28 -4.88 15.26
CA GLY A 329 4.97 -4.35 15.62
C GLY A 329 3.94 -5.44 15.98
N PRO A 330 2.73 -5.01 16.33
CA PRO A 330 1.64 -5.89 16.72
C PRO A 330 1.20 -6.83 15.58
N ALA A 331 0.71 -8.02 15.95
CA ALA A 331 0.17 -8.98 15.02
C ALA A 331 -1.23 -8.54 14.55
N PHE A 332 -1.39 -8.28 13.26
CA PHE A 332 -2.67 -7.97 12.64
C PHE A 332 -3.33 -9.22 12.03
N PRO A 333 -4.67 -9.23 11.88
CA PRO A 333 -5.33 -10.21 11.02
C PRO A 333 -4.89 -10.04 9.57
N SER A 334 -5.15 -11.06 8.74
CA SER A 334 -4.91 -10.93 7.30
C SER A 334 -5.68 -9.73 6.72
N PRO A 335 -5.12 -8.99 5.74
CA PRO A 335 -5.88 -7.97 5.00
C PRO A 335 -7.19 -8.49 4.39
N SER A 336 -7.29 -9.80 4.12
CA SER A 336 -8.47 -10.46 3.58
C SER A 336 -9.51 -10.83 4.65
N TYR A 337 -9.32 -10.47 5.91
CA TYR A 337 -10.15 -10.91 7.03
C TYR A 337 -11.53 -10.26 7.02
N LEU A 338 -12.58 -11.08 7.00
CA LEU A 338 -13.98 -10.66 7.15
C LEU A 338 -14.54 -11.00 8.54
N GLY A 339 -14.02 -12.03 9.17
CA GLY A 339 -14.49 -12.54 10.43
C GLY A 339 -15.71 -13.49 10.32
N PRO A 340 -15.83 -14.45 11.25
CA PRO A 340 -16.89 -15.47 11.19
C PRO A 340 -18.29 -14.90 11.28
N GLY A 341 -18.50 -13.87 12.09
CA GLY A 341 -19.81 -13.24 12.24
C GLY A 341 -20.30 -12.55 10.95
N MET A 342 -19.41 -11.86 10.24
CA MET A 342 -19.75 -11.27 8.94
C MET A 342 -20.11 -12.36 7.93
N LEU A 343 -19.34 -13.44 7.84
CA LEU A 343 -19.64 -14.55 6.93
C LEU A 343 -21.01 -15.18 7.22
N VAL A 344 -21.36 -15.36 8.49
CA VAL A 344 -22.68 -15.84 8.92
C VAL A 344 -23.78 -14.85 8.51
N VAL A 345 -23.59 -13.55 8.76
CA VAL A 345 -24.56 -12.51 8.38
C VAL A 345 -24.77 -12.49 6.86
N LEU A 346 -23.70 -12.59 6.07
CA LEU A 346 -23.78 -12.63 4.61
C LEU A 346 -24.53 -13.88 4.11
N ALA A 347 -24.20 -15.06 4.64
CA ALA A 347 -24.84 -16.30 4.24
C ALA A 347 -26.32 -16.34 4.63
N VAL A 348 -26.62 -16.13 5.94
CA VAL A 348 -28.00 -16.16 6.46
C VAL A 348 -28.84 -15.05 5.83
N GLY A 349 -28.30 -13.83 5.74
CA GLY A 349 -29.01 -12.70 5.12
C GLY A 349 -29.34 -12.95 3.66
N THR A 350 -28.44 -13.54 2.89
CA THR A 350 -28.71 -13.90 1.48
C THR A 350 -29.82 -14.97 1.38
N LEU A 351 -29.82 -15.97 2.26
CA LEU A 351 -30.84 -17.02 2.28
C LEU A 351 -32.22 -16.48 2.71
N VAL A 352 -32.27 -15.62 3.75
CA VAL A 352 -33.51 -15.04 4.27
C VAL A 352 -34.14 -14.08 3.25
N TRP A 353 -33.33 -13.22 2.62
CA TRP A 353 -33.79 -12.27 1.59
C TRP A 353 -33.41 -12.70 0.18
N ARG A 354 -33.55 -14.00 -0.12
CA ARG A 354 -33.21 -14.60 -1.42
C ARG A 354 -33.89 -13.97 -2.63
N SER A 355 -34.95 -13.24 -2.43
CA SER A 355 -35.63 -12.46 -3.46
C SER A 355 -34.89 -11.16 -3.83
N ASP A 356 -33.99 -10.68 -2.97
CA ASP A 356 -33.21 -9.49 -3.27
C ASP A 356 -32.02 -9.83 -4.15
N ARG A 357 -32.14 -9.50 -5.44
CA ARG A 357 -31.15 -9.82 -6.48
C ARG A 357 -29.77 -9.20 -6.22
N ARG A 358 -29.71 -8.08 -5.48
CA ARG A 358 -28.44 -7.43 -5.12
C ARG A 358 -27.54 -8.35 -4.31
N LEU A 359 -28.11 -9.09 -3.37
CA LEU A 359 -27.36 -10.05 -2.54
C LEU A 359 -26.72 -11.14 -3.39
N TRP A 360 -27.43 -11.64 -4.40
CA TRP A 360 -26.89 -12.67 -5.29
C TRP A 360 -25.80 -12.13 -6.24
N VAL A 361 -26.01 -10.93 -6.83
CA VAL A 361 -25.04 -10.33 -7.74
C VAL A 361 -23.76 -9.98 -7.00
N PHE A 362 -23.83 -9.24 -5.88
CA PHE A 362 -22.65 -8.90 -5.10
C PHE A 362 -22.04 -10.13 -4.40
N GLY A 363 -22.87 -11.09 -3.98
CA GLY A 363 -22.42 -12.37 -3.47
C GLY A 363 -21.63 -13.17 -4.51
N ALA A 364 -22.11 -13.28 -5.74
CA ALA A 364 -21.41 -13.95 -6.82
C ALA A 364 -20.07 -13.27 -7.16
N ILE A 365 -20.08 -11.93 -7.33
CA ILE A 365 -18.84 -11.17 -7.58
C ILE A 365 -17.86 -11.35 -6.43
N GLY A 366 -18.33 -11.23 -5.18
CA GLY A 366 -17.51 -11.41 -3.98
C GLY A 366 -16.90 -12.81 -3.89
N VAL A 367 -17.69 -13.86 -4.14
CA VAL A 367 -17.20 -15.26 -4.12
C VAL A 367 -16.20 -15.51 -5.26
N ILE A 368 -16.48 -15.03 -6.48
CA ILE A 368 -15.56 -15.22 -7.62
C ILE A 368 -14.23 -14.48 -7.36
N THR A 369 -14.28 -13.23 -6.91
CA THR A 369 -13.07 -12.45 -6.63
C THR A 369 -12.31 -13.02 -5.43
N ALA A 370 -13.00 -13.54 -4.41
CA ALA A 370 -12.37 -14.27 -3.32
C ALA A 370 -11.73 -15.58 -3.81
N ALA A 371 -12.38 -16.33 -4.71
CA ALA A 371 -11.81 -17.53 -5.30
C ALA A 371 -10.57 -17.22 -6.16
N VAL A 372 -10.60 -16.15 -6.95
CA VAL A 372 -9.44 -15.66 -7.72
C VAL A 372 -8.29 -15.23 -6.80
N SER A 373 -8.61 -14.75 -5.60
CA SER A 373 -7.58 -14.40 -4.61
C SER A 373 -6.86 -15.60 -3.99
N LEU A 374 -7.37 -16.82 -4.24
CA LEU A 374 -6.75 -18.03 -3.75
C LEU A 374 -5.54 -18.40 -4.61
N ARG A 375 -4.40 -18.54 -3.96
CA ARG A 375 -3.22 -19.09 -4.58
C ARG A 375 -3.12 -20.58 -4.31
N ALA A 376 -2.68 -21.32 -5.32
CA ALA A 376 -2.26 -22.70 -5.13
C ALA A 376 -1.05 -22.77 -4.18
N THR A 377 -1.12 -23.63 -3.16
CA THR A 377 0.09 -24.09 -2.46
C THR A 377 0.91 -24.97 -3.39
N ALA A 378 2.21 -25.13 -3.12
CA ALA A 378 3.06 -26.01 -3.91
C ALA A 378 2.37 -27.37 -4.15
N GLY A 379 2.04 -27.67 -5.42
CA GLY A 379 1.35 -28.90 -5.84
C GLY A 379 -0.18 -28.86 -5.85
N ALA A 380 -0.85 -27.77 -5.45
CA ALA A 380 -2.32 -27.64 -5.56
C ALA A 380 -2.70 -26.67 -6.69
N TRP A 381 -3.70 -27.02 -7.48
CA TRP A 381 -4.23 -26.14 -8.52
C TRP A 381 -5.01 -24.98 -7.92
N GLY A 382 -4.83 -23.77 -8.48
CA GLY A 382 -5.63 -22.58 -8.16
C GLY A 382 -6.07 -21.84 -9.42
N PRO A 383 -7.19 -21.06 -9.38
CA PRO A 383 -7.71 -20.38 -10.55
C PRO A 383 -6.69 -19.43 -11.21
N TRP A 384 -5.78 -18.87 -10.42
CA TRP A 384 -4.74 -17.96 -10.90
C TRP A 384 -3.67 -18.64 -11.75
N ALA A 385 -3.43 -19.94 -11.55
CA ALA A 385 -2.44 -20.72 -12.31
C ALA A 385 -2.72 -20.74 -13.83
N VAL A 386 -3.94 -20.38 -14.25
CA VAL A 386 -4.30 -20.27 -15.67
C VAL A 386 -3.74 -19.01 -16.31
N VAL A 387 -3.52 -17.94 -15.53
CA VAL A 387 -3.17 -16.60 -16.03
C VAL A 387 -1.84 -16.06 -15.51
N ASP A 388 -1.20 -16.72 -14.55
CA ASP A 388 0.05 -16.28 -13.91
C ASP A 388 1.28 -16.27 -14.84
N HIS A 389 1.17 -16.90 -16.01
CA HIS A 389 2.19 -16.89 -17.06
C HIS A 389 2.03 -15.72 -18.05
N LEU A 390 0.93 -14.96 -17.96
CA LEU A 390 0.70 -13.82 -18.84
C LEU A 390 1.49 -12.59 -18.34
N PRO A 391 2.06 -11.79 -19.27
CA PRO A 391 2.76 -10.56 -18.90
C PRO A 391 1.87 -9.64 -18.05
N LEU A 392 2.44 -9.03 -17.02
CA LEU A 392 1.79 -8.18 -16.01
C LEU A 392 0.93 -8.95 -14.99
N LEU A 393 0.42 -10.15 -15.30
CA LEU A 393 -0.37 -10.95 -14.37
C LEU A 393 0.49 -11.86 -13.47
N ASP A 394 1.70 -12.17 -13.90
CA ASP A 394 2.71 -12.94 -13.16
C ASP A 394 3.12 -12.28 -11.82
N ASN A 395 2.88 -10.97 -11.68
CA ASN A 395 3.28 -10.17 -10.54
C ASN A 395 2.14 -9.68 -9.64
N VAL A 396 0.89 -10.02 -10.00
CA VAL A 396 -0.27 -9.65 -9.20
C VAL A 396 -0.27 -10.43 -7.88
N VAL A 397 -0.31 -9.70 -6.79
CA VAL A 397 -0.49 -10.29 -5.46
C VAL A 397 -1.98 -10.56 -5.23
N GLN A 398 -2.38 -11.83 -5.32
CA GLN A 398 -3.78 -12.25 -5.34
C GLN A 398 -4.58 -11.81 -4.10
N SER A 399 -3.95 -11.71 -2.92
CA SER A 399 -4.61 -11.25 -1.69
C SER A 399 -5.20 -9.82 -1.81
N ARG A 400 -4.74 -9.02 -2.77
CA ARG A 400 -5.20 -7.65 -3.03
C ARG A 400 -6.60 -7.58 -3.65
N PHE A 401 -7.13 -8.69 -4.20
CA PHE A 401 -8.55 -8.80 -4.55
C PHE A 401 -9.48 -8.61 -3.34
N ALA A 402 -8.94 -8.61 -2.12
CA ALA A 402 -9.67 -8.25 -0.91
C ALA A 402 -10.35 -6.89 -1.01
N ALA A 403 -9.78 -5.90 -1.68
CA ALA A 403 -10.39 -4.60 -1.92
C ALA A 403 -11.77 -4.71 -2.58
N VAL A 404 -11.98 -5.72 -3.44
CA VAL A 404 -13.23 -5.91 -4.18
C VAL A 404 -14.21 -6.77 -3.40
N PHE A 405 -13.80 -7.92 -2.86
CA PHE A 405 -14.77 -8.75 -2.14
C PHE A 405 -15.20 -8.13 -0.80
N VAL A 406 -14.36 -7.32 -0.14
CA VAL A 406 -14.76 -6.53 1.04
C VAL A 406 -15.76 -5.43 0.65
N LEU A 407 -15.61 -4.79 -0.52
CA LEU A 407 -16.63 -3.88 -1.06
C LEU A 407 -17.96 -4.61 -1.25
N CYS A 408 -17.95 -5.80 -1.88
CA CYS A 408 -19.15 -6.62 -2.04
C CYS A 408 -19.79 -6.97 -0.68
N ALA A 409 -19.00 -7.38 0.29
CA ALA A 409 -19.47 -7.66 1.65
C ALA A 409 -20.10 -6.43 2.30
N ALA A 410 -19.50 -5.25 2.15
CA ALA A 410 -20.04 -3.99 2.68
C ALA A 410 -21.40 -3.63 2.05
N VAL A 411 -21.56 -3.83 0.73
CA VAL A 411 -22.87 -3.67 0.05
C VAL A 411 -23.89 -4.63 0.63
N MET A 412 -23.55 -5.92 0.70
CA MET A 412 -24.47 -6.95 1.20
C MET A 412 -24.87 -6.68 2.65
N VAL A 413 -23.93 -6.36 3.55
CA VAL A 413 -24.21 -6.02 4.96
C VAL A 413 -25.16 -4.83 5.04
N ALA A 414 -24.93 -3.75 4.28
CA ALA A 414 -25.81 -2.59 4.27
C ALA A 414 -27.23 -2.96 3.81
N VAL A 415 -27.38 -3.76 2.75
CA VAL A 415 -28.67 -4.24 2.26
C VAL A 415 -29.36 -5.13 3.30
N ILE A 416 -28.63 -6.05 3.94
CA ILE A 416 -29.16 -6.95 4.97
C ILE A 416 -29.67 -6.14 6.18
N ILE A 417 -28.90 -5.15 6.66
CA ILE A 417 -29.32 -4.26 7.76
C ILE A 417 -30.59 -3.48 7.39
N ASP A 418 -30.64 -2.90 6.18
CA ASP A 418 -31.80 -2.15 5.70
C ASP A 418 -33.07 -3.05 5.63
N ARG A 419 -32.91 -4.28 5.12
CA ARG A 419 -34.00 -5.27 5.04
C ARG A 419 -34.41 -5.79 6.41
N SER A 420 -33.46 -6.08 7.32
CA SER A 420 -33.75 -6.51 8.69
C SER A 420 -34.62 -5.49 9.40
N ARG A 421 -34.25 -4.21 9.32
CA ARG A 421 -35.02 -3.11 9.89
C ARG A 421 -36.40 -3.01 9.26
N ALA A 422 -36.52 -3.08 7.93
CA ALA A 422 -37.80 -2.99 7.23
C ALA A 422 -38.75 -4.15 7.61
N SER A 423 -38.22 -5.38 7.68
CA SER A 423 -38.95 -6.57 8.09
C SER A 423 -39.45 -6.47 9.55
N ALA A 424 -38.59 -6.02 10.46
CA ALA A 424 -38.95 -5.81 11.86
C ALA A 424 -40.04 -4.72 12.00
N LEU A 425 -39.93 -3.59 11.30
CA LEU A 425 -40.96 -2.57 11.26
C LEU A 425 -42.32 -3.14 10.81
N GLY A 426 -42.32 -3.93 9.73
CA GLY A 426 -43.52 -4.57 9.22
C GLY A 426 -44.14 -5.55 10.23
N TRP A 427 -43.32 -6.29 10.96
CA TRP A 427 -43.76 -7.25 11.96
C TRP A 427 -44.36 -6.56 13.20
N PHE A 428 -43.69 -5.58 13.77
CA PHE A 428 -44.14 -4.84 14.95
C PHE A 428 -45.29 -3.87 14.66
N SER A 429 -45.56 -3.54 13.38
CA SER A 429 -46.68 -2.67 12.98
C SER A 429 -47.94 -3.44 12.60
N ARG A 430 -47.93 -4.78 12.65
CA ARG A 430 -49.15 -5.58 12.37
C ARG A 430 -50.16 -5.37 13.48
N PRO A 431 -51.44 -5.01 13.14
CA PRO A 431 -52.50 -4.89 14.13
C PRO A 431 -52.75 -6.27 14.77
N SER A 432 -52.68 -6.35 16.08
CA SER A 432 -53.09 -7.53 16.86
C SER A 432 -54.64 -7.55 16.99
N GLY A 433 -55.34 -7.71 15.88
CA GLY A 433 -56.79 -7.79 15.97
C GLY A 433 -57.48 -7.88 14.61
N ILE A 434 -58.40 -8.83 14.50
CA ILE A 434 -59.32 -9.02 13.41
C ILE A 434 -60.31 -7.85 13.42
N ARG A 435 -60.05 -6.77 12.67
CA ARG A 435 -61.07 -5.78 12.34
C ARG A 435 -60.86 -5.34 10.90
N GLY A 436 -61.81 -5.76 10.03
CA GLY A 436 -61.97 -5.25 8.68
C GLY A 436 -62.35 -3.76 8.72
N GLY A 437 -61.46 -2.95 8.25
CA GLY A 437 -61.65 -1.52 8.02
C GLY A 437 -60.43 -1.01 7.27
N SER A 438 -60.65 -0.24 6.18
CA SER A 438 -59.63 0.44 5.39
C SER A 438 -58.90 1.46 6.28
N ALA A 439 -57.85 1.00 6.98
CA ALA A 439 -57.06 1.86 7.82
C ALA A 439 -56.03 2.61 6.97
N ALA A 440 -56.05 3.94 7.02
CA ALA A 440 -54.99 4.81 6.55
C ALA A 440 -53.63 4.36 7.12
N PRO A 441 -52.52 4.55 6.41
CA PRO A 441 -51.20 4.09 6.86
C PRO A 441 -50.83 4.75 8.20
N GLN A 442 -51.02 4.01 9.30
CA GLN A 442 -50.64 4.48 10.64
C GLN A 442 -49.14 4.64 10.72
N ARG A 443 -48.69 5.79 11.21
CA ARG A 443 -47.26 5.99 11.55
C ARG A 443 -46.82 4.92 12.53
N ALA A 444 -45.74 4.19 12.22
CA ALA A 444 -45.19 3.16 13.09
C ALA A 444 -45.01 3.69 14.53
N SER A 445 -45.47 2.93 15.52
CA SER A 445 -45.31 3.27 16.95
C SER A 445 -43.82 3.43 17.32
N ASN A 446 -43.55 4.18 18.37
CA ASN A 446 -42.19 4.31 18.87
C ASN A 446 -41.61 2.94 19.26
N ALA A 447 -42.39 2.05 19.85
CA ALA A 447 -41.99 0.68 20.17
C ALA A 447 -41.55 -0.12 18.91
N ALA A 448 -42.32 0.00 17.80
CA ALA A 448 -41.97 -0.64 16.53
C ALA A 448 -40.64 -0.09 15.95
N ARG A 449 -40.42 1.22 16.08
CA ARG A 449 -39.15 1.84 15.65
C ARG A 449 -37.96 1.39 16.48
N TRP A 450 -38.14 1.27 17.80
CA TRP A 450 -37.10 0.78 18.72
C TRP A 450 -36.81 -0.70 18.45
N GLY A 451 -37.82 -1.55 18.28
CA GLY A 451 -37.63 -2.96 17.94
C GLY A 451 -36.90 -3.18 16.62
N ALA A 452 -37.24 -2.36 15.60
CA ALA A 452 -36.56 -2.41 14.32
C ALA A 452 -35.11 -1.88 14.39
N GLY A 453 -34.86 -0.89 15.24
CA GLY A 453 -33.52 -0.40 15.52
C GLY A 453 -32.66 -1.48 16.22
N ALA A 454 -33.24 -2.18 17.20
CA ALA A 454 -32.57 -3.28 17.89
C ALA A 454 -32.21 -4.44 16.94
N ALA A 455 -33.11 -4.83 16.04
CA ALA A 455 -32.83 -5.86 15.03
C ALA A 455 -31.66 -5.46 14.12
N ALA A 456 -31.63 -4.22 13.66
CA ALA A 456 -30.54 -3.70 12.86
C ALA A 456 -29.21 -3.66 13.64
N LEU A 457 -29.24 -3.30 14.92
CA LEU A 457 -28.07 -3.28 15.81
C LEU A 457 -27.52 -4.69 16.03
N VAL A 458 -28.35 -5.68 16.26
CA VAL A 458 -27.92 -7.08 16.40
C VAL A 458 -27.17 -7.55 15.14
N VAL A 459 -27.70 -7.29 13.94
CA VAL A 459 -27.03 -7.64 12.69
C VAL A 459 -25.69 -6.89 12.56
N THR A 460 -25.66 -5.61 12.93
CA THR A 460 -24.44 -4.80 12.88
C THR A 460 -23.35 -5.36 13.83
N LEU A 461 -23.73 -5.67 15.08
CA LEU A 461 -22.80 -6.23 16.06
C LEU A 461 -22.33 -7.63 15.66
N ALA A 462 -23.20 -8.45 15.09
CA ALA A 462 -22.81 -9.76 14.57
C ALA A 462 -21.81 -9.65 13.41
N ALA A 463 -21.98 -8.68 12.52
CA ALA A 463 -21.08 -8.47 11.39
C ALA A 463 -19.74 -7.84 11.80
N LEU A 464 -19.77 -6.76 12.59
CA LEU A 464 -18.58 -5.96 12.93
C LEU A 464 -17.85 -6.43 14.18
N GLY A 465 -18.56 -7.06 15.13
CA GLY A 465 -17.99 -7.46 16.43
C GLY A 465 -16.74 -8.32 16.30
N PRO A 466 -16.73 -9.41 15.51
CA PRO A 466 -15.53 -10.23 15.32
C PRO A 466 -14.36 -9.49 14.68
N VAL A 467 -14.62 -8.59 13.73
CA VAL A 467 -13.59 -7.76 13.10
C VAL A 467 -13.00 -6.77 14.10
N ALA A 468 -13.87 -6.10 14.85
CA ALA A 468 -13.45 -5.18 15.90
C ALA A 468 -12.64 -5.91 16.99
N ALA A 469 -13.08 -7.10 17.41
CA ALA A 469 -12.35 -7.93 18.38
C ALA A 469 -10.98 -8.37 17.87
N ALA A 470 -10.85 -8.70 16.58
CA ALA A 470 -9.58 -9.09 15.99
C ALA A 470 -8.59 -7.92 15.84
N LEU A 471 -9.09 -6.69 15.63
CA LEU A 471 -8.28 -5.48 15.49
C LEU A 471 -7.98 -4.82 16.85
N SER A 472 -8.89 -4.94 17.84
CA SER A 472 -8.83 -4.21 19.11
C SER A 472 -7.52 -4.33 19.90
N PRO A 473 -6.77 -5.47 19.89
CA PRO A 473 -5.50 -5.55 20.60
C PRO A 473 -4.44 -4.55 20.09
N ASN A 474 -4.63 -4.06 18.87
CA ASN A 474 -3.69 -3.17 18.19
C ASN A 474 -4.22 -1.73 18.09
N LEU A 475 -5.34 -1.44 18.72
CA LEU A 475 -6.01 -0.13 18.64
C LEU A 475 -6.01 0.62 19.99
N PRO A 476 -5.74 1.92 20.01
CA PRO A 476 -5.20 2.75 18.93
C PRO A 476 -3.85 2.25 18.41
N LEU A 477 -3.57 2.47 17.12
CA LEU A 477 -2.34 1.96 16.49
C LEU A 477 -1.10 2.46 17.26
N THR A 478 -0.19 1.53 17.55
CA THR A 478 1.10 1.87 18.18
C THR A 478 1.96 2.68 17.22
N VAL A 479 2.81 3.54 17.77
CA VAL A 479 3.72 4.38 16.99
C VAL A 479 5.17 4.08 17.34
N GLN A 480 6.05 4.35 16.41
CA GLN A 480 7.49 4.21 16.56
C GLN A 480 8.14 5.55 16.18
N PRO A 481 9.20 5.98 16.86
CA PRO A 481 9.95 7.17 16.47
C PRO A 481 10.62 6.91 15.10
N VAL A 482 10.56 7.90 14.24
CA VAL A 482 11.32 7.89 12.98
C VAL A 482 12.73 8.39 13.28
N THR A 483 13.73 7.55 13.02
CA THR A 483 15.11 7.85 13.38
C THR A 483 15.91 8.21 12.14
N VAL A 484 16.51 9.41 12.16
CA VAL A 484 17.48 9.87 11.17
C VAL A 484 18.83 10.07 11.90
N PRO A 485 19.94 9.49 11.40
CA PRO A 485 21.23 9.75 12.03
C PRO A 485 21.61 11.22 11.94
N HIS A 486 22.11 11.77 13.04
CA HIS A 486 22.37 13.20 13.21
C HIS A 486 23.21 13.85 12.08
N TRP A 487 24.09 13.10 11.45
CA TRP A 487 24.87 13.60 10.31
C TRP A 487 23.99 14.05 9.15
N PHE A 488 22.90 13.32 8.87
CA PHE A 488 21.98 13.64 7.77
C PHE A 488 21.10 14.84 8.08
N GLU A 489 20.79 15.09 9.36
CA GLU A 489 20.02 16.27 9.78
C GLU A 489 20.85 17.54 9.88
N SER A 490 22.15 17.41 10.14
CA SER A 490 23.05 18.55 10.39
C SER A 490 24.00 18.83 9.22
N THR A 491 24.85 17.86 8.88
CA THR A 491 25.93 18.05 7.90
C THR A 491 25.43 17.94 6.47
N ALA A 492 24.58 16.97 6.19
CA ALA A 492 24.07 16.73 4.82
C ALA A 492 23.24 17.91 4.27
N THR A 493 22.59 18.69 5.15
CA THR A 493 21.83 19.89 4.78
C THR A 493 22.69 21.03 4.24
N HIS A 494 24.00 21.00 4.47
CA HIS A 494 24.98 22.00 4.01
C HIS A 494 25.83 21.52 2.82
N LEU A 495 25.52 20.35 2.26
CA LEU A 495 26.23 19.84 1.08
C LEU A 495 25.93 20.68 -0.16
N SER A 496 26.87 20.71 -1.09
CA SER A 496 26.66 21.34 -2.39
C SER A 496 25.51 20.67 -3.14
N PRO A 497 24.59 21.45 -3.75
CA PRO A 497 23.47 20.88 -4.49
C PRO A 497 23.92 19.88 -5.55
N GLY A 498 23.29 18.71 -5.56
CA GLY A 498 23.60 17.65 -6.54
C GLY A 498 24.76 16.74 -6.19
N GLN A 499 25.41 16.91 -5.05
CA GLN A 499 26.45 15.99 -4.56
C GLN A 499 25.91 14.56 -4.43
N VAL A 500 26.68 13.56 -4.87
CA VAL A 500 26.27 12.16 -4.88
C VAL A 500 26.91 11.41 -3.72
N LEU A 501 26.07 10.77 -2.91
CA LEU A 501 26.51 9.99 -1.76
C LEU A 501 26.21 8.50 -1.94
N ALA A 502 27.08 7.66 -1.37
CA ALA A 502 26.73 6.31 -1.01
C ALA A 502 26.66 6.20 0.51
N THR A 503 25.58 5.63 1.01
CA THR A 503 25.32 5.45 2.45
C THR A 503 25.55 3.99 2.84
N TYR A 504 25.78 3.74 4.11
CA TYR A 504 25.73 2.39 4.64
C TYR A 504 24.63 2.32 5.72
N PRO A 505 23.70 1.36 5.64
CA PRO A 505 23.53 0.38 4.56
C PRO A 505 23.29 1.06 3.20
N PHE A 506 23.81 0.43 2.12
CA PHE A 506 23.57 0.92 0.76
C PHE A 506 22.13 0.71 0.36
N ALA A 507 21.48 1.77 -0.15
CA ALA A 507 20.08 1.70 -0.52
C ALA A 507 19.85 0.79 -1.73
N THR A 508 19.05 -0.23 -1.54
CA THR A 508 18.58 -1.17 -2.58
C THR A 508 17.14 -1.57 -2.31
N ALA A 509 16.52 -2.35 -3.19
CA ALA A 509 15.18 -2.91 -2.95
C ALA A 509 15.13 -3.78 -1.68
N ASP A 510 16.26 -4.43 -1.32
CA ASP A 510 16.37 -5.31 -0.16
C ASP A 510 16.83 -4.57 1.11
N SER A 511 17.42 -3.37 0.96
CA SER A 511 17.96 -2.55 2.05
C SER A 511 17.55 -1.09 1.87
N GLN A 512 16.47 -0.67 2.53
CA GLN A 512 15.84 0.64 2.32
C GLN A 512 16.05 1.62 3.48
N ALA A 513 16.89 1.26 4.44
CA ALA A 513 17.10 2.00 5.68
C ALA A 513 17.49 3.47 5.49
N SER A 514 18.31 3.78 4.49
CA SER A 514 18.85 5.12 4.25
C SER A 514 17.93 6.04 3.43
N ILE A 515 16.79 5.54 2.94
CA ILE A 515 15.85 6.33 2.14
C ILE A 515 15.19 7.45 2.95
N PRO A 516 14.66 7.20 4.17
CA PRO A 516 14.17 8.26 5.03
C PRO A 516 15.23 9.30 5.41
N TRP A 517 16.51 8.90 5.48
CA TRP A 517 17.61 9.81 5.82
C TRP A 517 17.89 10.87 4.75
N GLN A 518 17.49 10.60 3.50
CA GLN A 518 17.51 11.60 2.44
C GLN A 518 16.22 12.42 2.40
N ALA A 519 15.07 11.77 2.58
CA ALA A 519 13.76 12.39 2.43
C ALA A 519 13.45 13.41 3.55
N ILE A 520 13.64 13.00 4.82
CA ILE A 520 13.23 13.80 5.97
C ILE A 520 13.98 15.13 6.06
N PRO A 521 15.30 15.21 5.81
CA PRO A 521 16.01 16.48 5.77
C PRO A 521 15.73 17.34 4.52
N GLY A 522 15.01 16.86 3.50
CA GLY A 522 14.60 17.67 2.34
C GLY A 522 15.41 17.47 1.06
N LEU A 523 15.88 16.23 0.79
CA LEU A 523 16.52 15.84 -0.49
C LEU A 523 17.76 16.68 -0.88
N HIS A 524 18.63 17.05 0.08
CA HIS A 524 19.80 17.91 -0.16
C HIS A 524 20.90 17.28 -1.03
N TYR A 525 20.93 15.94 -1.17
CA TYR A 525 21.94 15.21 -1.92
C TYR A 525 21.29 14.13 -2.79
N LYS A 526 22.04 13.63 -3.77
CA LYS A 526 21.65 12.48 -4.59
C LYS A 526 22.21 11.18 -4.00
N MET A 527 21.49 10.08 -4.15
CA MET A 527 21.97 8.76 -3.76
C MET A 527 22.38 7.92 -4.97
N ALA A 528 23.51 7.23 -4.86
CA ALA A 528 23.90 6.21 -5.83
C ALA A 528 22.97 4.98 -5.81
N GLY A 529 22.44 4.64 -4.64
CA GLY A 529 21.42 3.61 -4.45
C GLY A 529 19.98 4.14 -4.45
N GLY A 530 19.02 3.24 -4.18
CA GLY A 530 17.61 3.60 -4.09
C GLY A 530 16.73 2.42 -3.66
N GLY A 531 15.49 2.68 -3.23
CA GLY A 531 14.62 1.69 -2.59
C GLY A 531 13.66 0.95 -3.49
N GLY A 532 13.57 1.32 -4.74
CA GLY A 532 12.60 0.72 -5.65
C GLY A 532 13.18 -0.35 -6.58
N PRO A 533 12.35 -1.01 -7.37
CA PRO A 533 12.80 -1.91 -8.42
C PRO A 533 13.57 -1.13 -9.49
N THR A 534 14.78 -1.58 -9.77
CA THR A 534 15.61 -1.00 -10.82
C THR A 534 15.55 -1.85 -12.08
N GLY A 535 15.39 -1.21 -13.22
CA GLY A 535 15.56 -1.85 -14.52
C GLY A 535 16.99 -2.37 -14.71
N THR A 536 17.19 -3.14 -15.77
CA THR A 536 18.49 -3.70 -16.16
C THR A 536 19.59 -2.64 -16.31
N VAL A 537 19.22 -1.39 -16.57
CA VAL A 537 20.17 -0.28 -16.80
C VAL A 537 21.01 0.05 -15.56
N ALA A 538 20.44 0.01 -14.35
CA ALA A 538 21.19 0.26 -13.12
C ALA A 538 22.09 -0.93 -12.72
N ARG A 539 21.84 -2.11 -13.29
CA ARG A 539 22.54 -3.37 -13.02
C ARG A 539 23.34 -3.89 -14.21
N ALA A 540 23.45 -3.12 -15.30
CA ALA A 540 24.14 -3.56 -16.51
C ALA A 540 25.64 -3.21 -16.47
N GLY A 541 26.47 -4.05 -17.09
CA GLY A 541 27.90 -3.80 -17.27
C GLY A 541 28.71 -3.89 -15.96
N ALA A 542 29.83 -3.18 -15.89
CA ALA A 542 30.77 -3.15 -14.77
C ALA A 542 30.14 -2.79 -13.41
N ASN A 543 29.01 -2.08 -13.43
CA ASN A 543 28.30 -1.67 -12.21
C ASN A 543 27.53 -2.79 -11.52
N ARG A 544 27.24 -3.89 -12.22
CA ARG A 544 26.43 -4.99 -11.69
C ARG A 544 27.11 -5.68 -10.50
N ASP A 545 28.39 -5.94 -10.64
CA ASP A 545 29.13 -6.68 -9.61
C ASP A 545 29.32 -5.82 -8.38
N GLY A 546 29.70 -4.55 -8.53
CA GLY A 546 29.79 -3.61 -7.42
C GLY A 546 28.44 -3.39 -6.72
N PHE A 547 27.33 -3.27 -7.47
CA PHE A 547 26.00 -3.19 -6.89
C PHE A 547 25.65 -4.43 -6.07
N ASN A 548 25.92 -5.63 -6.60
CA ASN A 548 25.63 -6.89 -5.92
C ASN A 548 26.45 -7.03 -4.63
N VAL A 549 27.73 -6.66 -4.67
CA VAL A 549 28.61 -6.66 -3.49
C VAL A 549 28.10 -5.69 -2.42
N LEU A 550 27.71 -4.46 -2.80
CA LEU A 550 27.14 -3.47 -1.88
C LEU A 550 25.79 -3.92 -1.31
N ASN A 551 24.94 -4.55 -2.11
CA ASN A 551 23.67 -5.13 -1.64
C ASN A 551 23.93 -6.23 -0.60
N MET A 552 24.82 -7.21 -0.90
CA MET A 552 25.18 -8.27 0.04
C MET A 552 25.85 -7.72 1.31
N ALA A 553 26.66 -6.68 1.20
CA ALA A 553 27.28 -6.02 2.35
C ALA A 553 26.26 -5.33 3.26
N SER A 554 25.16 -4.85 2.71
CA SER A 554 24.12 -4.08 3.41
C SER A 554 23.02 -4.95 4.01
N VAL A 555 22.64 -6.05 3.34
CA VAL A 555 21.58 -6.94 3.80
C VAL A 555 22.12 -7.90 4.87
N PRO A 556 21.58 -7.93 6.10
CA PRO A 556 22.09 -8.78 7.18
C PRO A 556 21.77 -10.27 6.98
N LEU A 557 20.83 -10.59 6.08
CA LEU A 557 20.42 -11.96 5.77
C LEU A 557 21.35 -12.56 4.69
N GLY A 558 21.88 -13.72 4.98
CA GLY A 558 22.80 -14.42 4.09
C GLY A 558 24.29 -14.11 4.34
N PRO A 559 25.20 -14.71 3.54
CA PRO A 559 26.64 -14.53 3.73
C PRO A 559 27.09 -13.10 3.38
N ALA A 560 28.02 -12.58 4.15
CA ALA A 560 28.68 -11.33 3.81
C ALA A 560 29.59 -11.55 2.59
N PRO A 561 29.77 -10.55 1.71
CA PRO A 561 30.70 -10.68 0.60
C PRO A 561 32.15 -10.81 1.12
N ALA A 562 32.92 -11.72 0.51
CA ALA A 562 34.31 -11.85 0.83
C ALA A 562 35.09 -10.59 0.37
N PRO A 563 36.05 -10.06 1.14
CA PRO A 563 36.83 -8.88 0.79
C PRO A 563 37.96 -9.26 -0.20
N THR A 564 37.59 -9.90 -1.31
CA THR A 564 38.55 -10.20 -2.39
C THR A 564 38.88 -8.93 -3.17
N GLU A 565 40.06 -8.86 -3.75
CA GLU A 565 40.50 -7.73 -4.58
C GLU A 565 39.43 -7.42 -5.66
N ALA A 566 38.95 -8.46 -6.36
CA ALA A 566 37.92 -8.31 -7.38
C ALA A 566 36.60 -7.68 -6.85
N ASN A 567 36.14 -8.09 -5.66
CA ASN A 567 34.94 -7.51 -5.06
C ASN A 567 35.15 -6.06 -4.61
N LEU A 568 36.30 -5.74 -4.03
CA LEU A 568 36.62 -4.40 -3.56
C LEU A 568 36.78 -3.43 -4.75
N GLU A 569 37.48 -3.88 -5.81
CA GLU A 569 37.65 -3.10 -7.03
C GLU A 569 36.33 -2.89 -7.77
N ALA A 570 35.47 -3.91 -7.88
CA ALA A 570 34.15 -3.77 -8.47
C ALA A 570 33.29 -2.72 -7.74
N VAL A 571 33.41 -2.62 -6.41
CA VAL A 571 32.73 -1.56 -5.64
C VAL A 571 33.30 -0.20 -5.98
N ARG A 572 34.65 -0.04 -6.05
CA ARG A 572 35.28 1.23 -6.41
C ARG A 572 34.89 1.71 -7.80
N GLU A 573 34.95 0.82 -8.78
CA GLU A 573 34.55 1.11 -10.16
C GLU A 573 33.08 1.57 -10.22
N ALA A 574 32.19 0.86 -9.51
CA ALA A 574 30.78 1.21 -9.46
C ALA A 574 30.56 2.58 -8.81
N LEU A 575 31.18 2.86 -7.67
CA LEU A 575 31.07 4.16 -7.00
C LEU A 575 31.62 5.30 -7.88
N GLY A 576 32.75 5.07 -8.54
CA GLY A 576 33.32 6.04 -9.49
C GLY A 576 32.41 6.29 -10.69
N HIS A 577 31.85 5.24 -11.28
CA HIS A 577 30.92 5.35 -12.41
C HIS A 577 29.62 6.08 -12.04
N TRP A 578 29.13 5.89 -10.80
CA TRP A 578 27.95 6.61 -10.30
C TRP A 578 28.26 8.05 -9.88
N GLY A 579 29.53 8.49 -9.94
CA GLY A 579 29.95 9.83 -9.54
C GLY A 579 29.85 10.06 -8.04
N VAL A 580 29.99 9.02 -7.24
CA VAL A 580 29.98 9.14 -5.76
C VAL A 580 31.17 9.95 -5.31
N THR A 581 30.89 11.05 -4.62
CA THR A 581 31.93 11.92 -4.06
C THR A 581 32.25 11.56 -2.61
N MET A 582 31.30 11.01 -1.88
CA MET A 582 31.41 10.73 -0.45
C MET A 582 30.71 9.44 -0.07
N VAL A 583 31.31 8.67 0.84
CA VAL A 583 30.66 7.53 1.50
C VAL A 583 30.44 7.85 2.96
N VAL A 584 29.24 7.51 3.48
CA VAL A 584 28.83 7.83 4.85
C VAL A 584 28.34 6.56 5.55
N VAL A 585 28.94 6.23 6.68
CA VAL A 585 28.55 5.13 7.57
C VAL A 585 28.09 5.73 8.90
N PRO A 586 26.80 5.80 9.20
CA PRO A 586 26.31 6.30 10.50
C PRO A 586 26.56 5.28 11.62
N GLY A 587 26.56 5.76 12.87
CA GLY A 587 26.64 4.90 14.04
C GLY A 587 25.31 4.16 14.29
N ASP A 588 25.38 3.00 14.94
CA ASP A 588 24.22 2.15 15.22
C ASP A 588 23.30 2.67 16.35
N THR A 589 23.77 3.68 17.11
CA THR A 589 23.05 4.18 18.29
C THR A 589 21.74 4.85 17.87
N GLY A 590 20.64 4.40 18.46
CA GLY A 590 19.30 4.91 18.15
C GLY A 590 18.64 4.29 16.92
N LEU A 591 19.39 3.63 16.04
CA LEU A 591 18.83 3.01 14.84
C LEU A 591 18.10 1.69 15.16
N ALA A 592 16.99 1.46 14.50
CA ALA A 592 16.31 0.16 14.51
C ALA A 592 17.21 -0.93 13.91
N VAL A 593 16.98 -2.19 14.27
CA VAL A 593 17.83 -3.32 13.84
C VAL A 593 17.96 -3.39 12.31
N PHE A 594 16.88 -3.21 11.57
CA PHE A 594 16.90 -3.24 10.10
C PHE A 594 17.64 -2.06 9.47
N GLN A 595 17.79 -0.94 10.20
CA GLN A 595 18.52 0.25 9.74
C GLN A 595 20.04 0.13 9.87
N ARG A 596 20.53 -0.84 10.63
CA ARG A 596 21.97 -1.01 10.90
C ARG A 596 22.69 -1.82 9.82
N GLY A 597 21.96 -2.51 8.93
CA GLY A 597 22.55 -3.49 8.03
C GLY A 597 23.29 -4.58 8.83
N ARG A 598 24.58 -4.80 8.54
CA ARG A 598 25.45 -5.70 9.31
C ARG A 598 26.15 -5.00 10.49
N GLY A 599 25.76 -3.76 10.80
CA GLY A 599 26.34 -2.91 11.84
C GLY A 599 27.39 -1.93 11.32
N ALA A 600 27.52 -0.79 12.00
CA ALA A 600 28.43 0.28 11.62
C ALA A 600 29.90 -0.17 11.60
N ALA A 601 30.30 -1.07 12.50
CA ALA A 601 31.65 -1.63 12.51
C ALA A 601 31.99 -2.42 11.25
N TYR A 602 31.02 -3.24 10.78
CA TYR A 602 31.18 -3.94 9.50
C TYR A 602 31.28 -2.94 8.35
N GLY A 603 30.39 -1.93 8.29
CA GLY A 603 30.43 -0.89 7.27
C GLY A 603 31.76 -0.15 7.23
N VAL A 604 32.27 0.25 8.41
CA VAL A 604 33.60 0.90 8.53
C VAL A 604 34.75 -0.01 8.10
N ALA A 605 34.73 -1.29 8.51
CA ALA A 605 35.72 -2.24 8.05
C ALA A 605 35.69 -2.44 6.54
N PHE A 606 34.48 -2.59 5.98
CA PHE A 606 34.27 -2.83 4.56
C PHE A 606 34.79 -1.66 3.71
N PHE A 607 34.36 -0.42 3.99
CA PHE A 607 34.80 0.73 3.22
C PHE A 607 36.25 1.11 3.49
N THR A 608 36.80 0.80 4.67
CA THR A 608 38.27 0.88 4.88
C THR A 608 39.02 -0.08 3.95
N ALA A 609 38.50 -1.30 3.75
CA ALA A 609 39.13 -2.24 2.81
C ALA A 609 38.96 -1.76 1.35
N VAL A 610 37.78 -1.20 0.97
CA VAL A 610 37.54 -0.65 -0.36
C VAL A 610 38.48 0.53 -0.68
N PHE A 611 38.71 1.43 0.26
CA PHE A 611 39.45 2.68 0.03
C PHE A 611 40.89 2.66 0.53
N GLY A 612 41.35 1.60 1.17
CA GLY A 612 42.71 1.50 1.71
C GLY A 612 43.06 2.62 2.71
N SER A 613 42.10 3.35 3.21
CA SER A 613 42.28 4.52 4.08
C SER A 613 41.26 4.57 5.21
N ALA A 614 41.66 5.22 6.31
CA ALA A 614 40.77 5.42 7.46
C ALA A 614 39.72 6.50 7.17
N PRO A 615 38.48 6.34 7.69
CA PRO A 615 37.46 7.39 7.59
C PRO A 615 37.75 8.56 8.54
N VAL A 616 37.19 9.72 8.20
CA VAL A 616 37.08 10.87 9.12
C VAL A 616 35.79 10.71 9.92
N ARG A 617 35.84 11.00 11.22
CA ARG A 617 34.65 11.00 12.08
C ARG A 617 34.05 12.40 12.17
N GLN A 618 32.76 12.54 11.80
CA GLN A 618 32.05 13.81 11.85
C GLN A 618 30.58 13.58 12.23
N ALA A 619 30.06 14.36 13.16
CA ALA A 619 28.65 14.35 13.59
C ALA A 619 28.07 12.93 13.85
N GLY A 620 28.86 12.02 14.44
CA GLY A 620 28.44 10.65 14.76
C GLY A 620 28.53 9.65 13.61
N ALA A 621 29.01 10.06 12.43
CA ALA A 621 29.24 9.20 11.28
C ALA A 621 30.74 9.05 10.95
N TRP A 622 31.10 8.00 10.19
CA TRP A 622 32.41 7.75 9.60
C TRP A 622 32.32 8.01 8.10
N ILE A 623 33.23 8.85 7.58
CA ILE A 623 33.08 9.45 6.26
C ILE A 623 34.40 9.28 5.48
N TRP A 624 34.25 8.94 4.20
CA TRP A 624 35.31 9.08 3.18
C TRP A 624 34.87 10.24 2.25
N PRO A 625 35.45 11.45 2.45
CA PRO A 625 34.95 12.68 1.82
C PRO A 625 35.33 12.84 0.34
N ASP A 626 36.34 12.11 -0.12
CA ASP A 626 36.82 12.15 -1.51
C ASP A 626 37.12 10.74 -1.99
N VAL A 627 36.12 10.10 -2.54
CA VAL A 627 36.18 8.71 -3.01
C VAL A 627 37.12 8.58 -4.22
N ALA A 628 37.20 9.63 -5.06
CA ALA A 628 38.00 9.61 -6.29
C ALA A 628 39.52 9.59 -6.03
N SER A 629 39.99 10.22 -4.96
CA SER A 629 41.40 10.29 -4.58
C SER A 629 41.82 9.19 -3.59
N ALA A 630 40.91 8.27 -3.24
CA ALA A 630 41.19 7.22 -2.27
C ALA A 630 42.30 6.27 -2.75
N PRO A 631 43.19 5.81 -1.84
CA PRO A 631 44.22 4.79 -2.14
C PRO A 631 43.62 3.49 -2.71
N PRO A 632 44.43 2.62 -3.33
CA PRO A 632 43.95 1.32 -3.80
C PRO A 632 43.39 0.46 -2.65
N PRO A 633 42.54 -0.55 -2.97
CA PRO A 633 41.96 -1.44 -1.96
C PRO A 633 42.99 -2.08 -1.05
N ALA A 634 42.65 -2.27 0.21
CA ALA A 634 43.51 -2.94 1.17
C ALA A 634 43.51 -4.46 0.95
N HIS A 635 44.68 -5.06 0.75
CA HIS A 635 44.79 -6.51 0.66
C HIS A 635 44.64 -7.15 2.06
N ILE A 636 43.51 -7.82 2.29
CA ILE A 636 43.19 -8.43 3.57
C ILE A 636 42.61 -9.84 3.42
N ALA A 637 43.12 -10.80 4.20
CA ALA A 637 42.53 -12.14 4.23
C ALA A 637 41.13 -12.13 4.83
N ALA A 638 40.23 -12.97 4.30
CA ALA A 638 38.82 -13.04 4.73
C ALA A 638 38.68 -13.34 6.24
N SER A 639 39.55 -14.17 6.82
CA SER A 639 39.55 -14.46 8.26
C SER A 639 39.92 -13.23 9.10
N SER A 640 40.94 -12.47 8.66
CA SER A 640 41.34 -11.23 9.32
C SER A 640 40.26 -10.16 9.22
N PHE A 641 39.67 -10.00 8.04
CA PHE A 641 38.53 -9.09 7.85
C PHE A 641 37.36 -9.42 8.78
N LYS A 642 36.99 -10.71 8.85
CA LYS A 642 35.91 -11.17 9.75
C LYS A 642 36.26 -10.81 11.20
N ALA A 643 37.46 -11.09 11.65
CA ALA A 643 37.93 -10.74 13.00
C ALA A 643 37.88 -9.22 13.27
N CYS A 644 38.19 -8.38 12.27
CA CYS A 644 38.14 -6.92 12.40
C CYS A 644 36.70 -6.38 12.43
N SER A 645 35.77 -6.97 11.63
CA SER A 645 34.37 -6.53 11.53
C SER A 645 33.51 -7.00 12.71
N GLU A 646 33.82 -8.12 13.35
CA GLU A 646 33.05 -8.69 14.47
C GLU A 646 33.48 -8.18 15.86
N ARG A 647 34.69 -7.66 16.02
CA ARG A 647 35.23 -7.20 17.32
C ARG A 647 34.54 -6.01 17.94
N SER A 648 33.55 -5.44 17.28
CA SER A 648 32.99 -4.14 17.63
C SER A 648 31.48 -4.14 17.80
N GLN A 649 31.00 -4.69 18.89
CA GLN A 649 29.56 -4.53 19.23
C GLN A 649 29.25 -3.46 20.30
N ALA A 650 30.21 -2.71 20.79
CA ALA A 650 30.00 -1.75 21.89
C ALA A 650 30.75 -0.42 21.70
N GLY A 651 30.00 0.63 21.29
CA GLY A 651 30.42 2.03 21.39
C GLY A 651 31.31 2.60 20.24
N ALA A 652 31.33 3.94 20.12
CA ALA A 652 32.00 4.66 19.03
C ALA A 652 33.52 4.43 18.92
N THR A 653 34.20 4.19 20.05
CA THR A 653 35.66 3.92 20.10
C THR A 653 36.00 2.56 19.46
N THR A 654 35.12 1.59 19.59
CA THR A 654 35.28 0.24 19.03
C THR A 654 35.00 0.19 17.53
N ILE A 655 34.09 1.01 17.01
CA ILE A 655 33.82 1.12 15.55
C ILE A 655 35.07 1.64 14.82
N SER A 656 35.71 2.69 15.33
CA SER A 656 36.99 3.19 14.76
C SER A 656 38.14 2.18 14.88
N ALA A 657 38.08 1.22 15.81
CA ALA A 657 39.03 0.15 15.91
C ALA A 657 38.96 -0.84 14.74
N ALA A 658 37.77 -1.01 14.12
CA ALA A 658 37.61 -1.85 12.94
C ALA A 658 38.45 -1.36 11.76
N SER A 659 38.46 -0.06 11.49
CA SER A 659 39.33 0.54 10.46
C SER A 659 40.82 0.32 10.74
N ARG A 660 41.27 0.61 11.97
CA ARG A 660 42.67 0.37 12.35
C ARG A 660 43.09 -1.10 12.21
N CYS A 661 42.23 -2.01 12.59
CA CYS A 661 42.44 -3.46 12.45
C CYS A 661 42.60 -3.85 10.97
N VAL A 662 41.78 -3.36 10.07
CA VAL A 662 41.85 -3.65 8.63
C VAL A 662 43.17 -3.15 8.04
N LEU A 663 43.54 -1.91 8.34
CA LEU A 663 44.80 -1.31 7.83
C LEU A 663 46.03 -2.03 8.37
N ALA A 664 46.08 -2.40 9.66
CA ALA A 664 47.18 -3.18 10.24
C ALA A 664 47.29 -4.56 9.59
N ALA A 665 46.16 -5.27 9.42
CA ALA A 665 46.15 -6.59 8.79
C ALA A 665 46.58 -6.55 7.30
N SER A 666 46.26 -5.47 6.60
CA SER A 666 46.70 -5.24 5.22
C SER A 666 48.21 -4.95 5.13
N ALA A 667 48.75 -4.14 6.04
CA ALA A 667 50.17 -3.86 6.11
C ALA A 667 51.01 -5.14 6.40
N ASP A 668 50.52 -6.00 7.31
CA ASP A 668 51.13 -7.29 7.60
C ASP A 668 51.12 -8.24 6.40
N ALA A 669 50.08 -8.20 5.59
CA ALA A 669 49.99 -9.00 4.37
C ALA A 669 51.01 -8.52 3.30
N ALA A 670 51.11 -7.22 3.10
CA ALA A 670 52.09 -6.61 2.18
C ALA A 670 53.55 -6.88 2.59
N GLY A 671 53.86 -6.81 3.90
CA GLY A 671 55.18 -7.13 4.44
C GLY A 671 55.60 -8.59 4.22
N ARG A 672 54.67 -9.55 4.24
CA ARG A 672 54.93 -10.97 3.98
C ARG A 672 55.13 -11.31 2.49
N THR A 673 54.53 -10.54 1.59
CA THR A 673 54.74 -10.71 0.15
C THR A 673 56.05 -10.10 -0.31
N GLY A 674 56.52 -8.98 0.31
CA GLY A 674 57.81 -8.34 0.05
C GLY A 674 59.04 -9.13 0.55
N LEU A 675 58.86 -10.11 1.46
CA LEU A 675 59.93 -11.00 1.96
C LEU A 675 60.07 -12.30 1.16
N ARG A 676 59.25 -12.54 0.14
CA ARG A 676 59.26 -13.74 -0.72
C ARG A 676 59.62 -13.44 -2.18
N GLY A 677 60.00 -12.19 -2.51
CA GLY A 677 60.44 -11.74 -3.84
C GLY A 677 61.96 -11.72 -4.00
#